data_1ee0c6afa1c4d482617e5117272eb828
#
_entry.id   1ee0c6afa1c4d482617e5117272eb828
#
_cell.length_a   1.000
_cell.length_b   1.000
_cell.length_c   1.000
_cell.angle_alpha   90.00
_cell.angle_beta   90.00
_cell.angle_gamma   90.00
#
_symmetry.space_group_name_H-M   'P 1'
#
loop_
_entity.id
_entity.type
_entity.pdbx_description
1 polymer ?
#
loop_
_entity_poly.entity_id
_entity_poly.type
_entity_poly.pdbx_seq_one_letter_code
_entity_poly.pdbx_strand_id
1 'polypeptide(L)'
;MKKSLLVYAGIVVFFVALAYGFTPQVLSGKIVNQSDISGYVGMAHETNQWNAAHPDDRTAWTGSMFGGMPTTMLTGNTEGDWTQKIYDLFLTGRRPASYLLLSLLGAFLLMLSLGIRPLLAAGGAVAVSFCSYNLQIIQVGHNAKMVALAWLPWVLAAAIYTYRSALSDAPGEKRGIRQWLPRTVLGAALFAFALDFQIKANHVQISYYLAIILFSYVIVLIVWLALRRRALFGRFFVASALLLVLGLLGIGANANRLLPTYEYTQQTMRGGSDLTRDGDSGSKGLDLDYATAWSYGWEELPNLMIPDFNGGASAGAVNPDKSATIRLLRDYGQQNLAQTAKALPLYWGPQPFTAGPMYMGAITVFLFLLALGLYRGKEKWWLLIPTLIGVGLALGYHFMPFTRFWYYYMPFYNKFRTVSMALVILQYTLPMLGFLVLDRIVRDGYDRKAFRKAGLAAFALTGGFSLLCCLAPGLFGTFSAASDAGMQEVLVDALVRDRIALFRRDALMSLGLVAATFALLWWAGLPKKEGSADRRLYAGVAISALVLINMTAVGKRYLNADHFVSQRQFDSQFRERPVDQAILQDSDPSYRVLDLTVNVFNDSHPSYFHKNIGGYSPVKLQRYQDLIEQYLSPEINALARAVGGARTVSEAEDALPELPVLSMLNTRYVVLDDNAAPLVNRYALGNAWFVDGAVRAGTADEEIALLGGADLRGVAVLGPDFASVEIPSRPVAGADLVPEDAAGSGDEIVLTDYAPNALRYRYSAGAPRAVVFSEIYYPSGWTATLEDGTPVDLFRADWTLRGAVLPAGDHELVMRFDPPVYRVSSSISRVCSILLILLALLATGAKFLVRA
;
A
#
# COMPACT_ATOMS: atom_id res chain seq x y z
N MET A 1 20.62 35.10 16.78
CA MET A 1 19.93 34.77 15.52
C MET A 1 20.83 34.17 14.45
N LYS A 2 21.92 34.85 13.99
CA LYS A 2 22.77 34.33 12.88
C LYS A 2 23.38 32.95 13.15
N LYS A 3 23.94 32.67 14.36
CA LYS A 3 24.53 31.36 14.72
C LYS A 3 23.51 30.21 14.73
N SER A 4 22.27 30.46 15.17
CA SER A 4 21.24 29.39 15.18
C SER A 4 20.74 29.09 13.75
N LEU A 5 20.63 30.10 12.87
CA LEU A 5 20.27 29.90 11.48
C LEU A 5 21.28 29.03 10.73
N LEU A 6 22.59 29.26 10.99
CA LEU A 6 23.67 28.45 10.40
C LEU A 6 23.57 26.96 10.82
N VAL A 7 23.21 26.69 12.07
CA VAL A 7 23.02 25.28 12.54
C VAL A 7 21.89 24.60 11.79
N TYR A 8 20.73 25.26 11.63
CA TYR A 8 19.60 24.71 10.88
C TYR A 8 19.95 24.52 9.40
N ALA A 9 20.60 25.51 8.78
CA ALA A 9 21.03 25.39 7.38
C ALA A 9 22.03 24.23 7.20
N GLY A 10 22.99 24.08 8.12
CA GLY A 10 23.94 22.96 8.10
C GLY A 10 23.26 21.60 8.23
N ILE A 11 22.21 21.48 9.06
CA ILE A 11 21.43 20.24 9.19
C ILE A 11 20.66 19.93 7.90
N VAL A 12 20.04 20.93 7.26
CA VAL A 12 19.35 20.73 5.98
C VAL A 12 20.33 20.27 4.89
N VAL A 13 21.50 20.90 4.78
CA VAL A 13 22.56 20.49 3.86
C VAL A 13 23.01 19.05 4.15
N PHE A 14 23.20 18.72 5.43
CA PHE A 14 23.52 17.36 5.84
C PHE A 14 22.43 16.36 5.41
N PHE A 15 21.14 16.68 5.54
CA PHE A 15 20.06 15.78 5.12
C PHE A 15 20.02 15.58 3.60
N VAL A 16 20.28 16.64 2.81
CA VAL A 16 20.43 16.52 1.36
C VAL A 16 21.61 15.60 1.03
N ALA A 17 22.77 15.86 1.65
CA ALA A 17 23.97 15.04 1.44
C ALA A 17 23.75 13.58 1.85
N LEU A 18 23.02 13.32 2.97
CA LEU A 18 22.71 11.98 3.43
C LEU A 18 21.75 11.26 2.48
N ALA A 19 20.66 11.90 2.04
CA ALA A 19 19.68 11.28 1.15
C ALA A 19 20.31 10.89 -0.20
N TYR A 20 21.03 11.81 -0.84
CA TYR A 20 21.68 11.55 -2.12
C TYR A 20 22.94 10.69 -1.97
N GLY A 21 23.71 10.82 -0.88
CA GLY A 21 24.87 9.97 -0.59
C GLY A 21 24.48 8.52 -0.27
N PHE A 22 23.27 8.30 0.29
CA PHE A 22 22.75 6.96 0.48
C PHE A 22 22.31 6.30 -0.84
N THR A 23 21.83 7.07 -1.82
CA THR A 23 21.35 6.59 -3.13
C THR A 23 22.07 7.30 -4.28
N PRO A 24 23.41 7.23 -4.38
CA PRO A 24 24.18 8.01 -5.36
C PRO A 24 23.87 7.64 -6.81
N GLN A 25 23.33 6.45 -7.06
CA GLN A 25 22.96 5.96 -8.39
C GLN A 25 21.93 6.87 -9.09
N VAL A 26 21.09 7.58 -8.32
CA VAL A 26 20.11 8.49 -8.91
C VAL A 26 20.76 9.71 -9.57
N LEU A 27 21.96 10.09 -9.16
CA LEU A 27 22.71 11.19 -9.78
C LEU A 27 23.19 10.84 -11.19
N SER A 28 23.42 9.56 -11.47
CA SER A 28 23.73 9.02 -12.81
C SER A 28 22.48 8.66 -13.62
N GLY A 29 21.30 9.07 -13.19
CA GLY A 29 20.03 8.83 -13.90
C GLY A 29 19.47 7.41 -13.74
N LYS A 30 20.04 6.56 -12.86
CA LYS A 30 19.49 5.25 -12.58
C LYS A 30 18.24 5.35 -11.68
N ILE A 31 17.35 4.40 -11.85
CA ILE A 31 16.12 4.25 -11.07
C ILE A 31 16.15 2.94 -10.27
N VAL A 32 15.37 2.85 -9.20
CA VAL A 32 15.19 1.58 -8.48
C VAL A 32 14.35 0.64 -9.36
N ASN A 33 14.80 -0.60 -9.53
CA ASN A 33 14.01 -1.66 -10.17
C ASN A 33 12.98 -2.16 -9.15
N GLN A 34 11.74 -1.76 -9.32
CA GLN A 34 10.65 -1.96 -8.38
C GLN A 34 9.58 -2.85 -9.01
N SER A 35 9.34 -4.03 -8.45
CA SER A 35 8.34 -4.98 -8.96
C SER A 35 6.93 -4.38 -9.01
N ASP A 36 6.51 -3.67 -7.97
CA ASP A 36 5.18 -3.03 -7.94
C ASP A 36 5.04 -1.90 -8.97
N ILE A 37 6.14 -1.22 -9.32
CA ILE A 37 6.11 -0.20 -10.38
C ILE A 37 6.05 -0.86 -11.76
N SER A 38 6.74 -1.99 -11.97
CA SER A 38 6.55 -2.79 -13.19
C SER A 38 5.09 -3.22 -13.34
N GLY A 39 4.51 -3.78 -12.26
CA GLY A 39 3.09 -4.10 -12.22
C GLY A 39 2.19 -2.89 -12.50
N TYR A 40 2.47 -1.74 -11.87
CA TYR A 40 1.71 -0.51 -12.12
C TYR A 40 1.80 -0.04 -13.59
N VAL A 41 2.95 -0.11 -14.20
CA VAL A 41 3.12 0.28 -15.62
C VAL A 41 2.24 -0.59 -16.52
N GLY A 42 2.21 -1.91 -16.32
CA GLY A 42 1.33 -2.81 -17.05
C GLY A 42 -0.16 -2.46 -16.85
N MET A 43 -0.59 -2.34 -15.58
CA MET A 43 -1.99 -2.01 -15.23
C MET A 43 -2.47 -0.68 -15.79
N ALA A 44 -1.62 0.35 -15.79
CA ALA A 44 -2.01 1.72 -16.11
C ALA A 44 -1.71 2.12 -17.56
N HIS A 45 -1.16 1.23 -18.39
CA HIS A 45 -0.67 1.58 -19.73
C HIS A 45 -1.80 2.12 -20.62
N GLU A 46 -2.88 1.37 -20.77
CA GLU A 46 -4.04 1.78 -21.58
C GLU A 46 -4.58 3.14 -21.14
N THR A 47 -4.82 3.30 -19.85
CA THR A 47 -5.35 4.55 -19.27
C THR A 47 -4.41 5.73 -19.47
N ASN A 48 -3.10 5.54 -19.24
CA ASN A 48 -2.12 6.60 -19.39
C ASN A 48 -1.94 7.00 -20.86
N GLN A 49 -1.94 6.02 -21.77
CA GLN A 49 -1.86 6.26 -23.20
C GLN A 49 -3.09 7.03 -23.70
N TRP A 50 -4.29 6.59 -23.32
CA TRP A 50 -5.53 7.27 -23.65
C TRP A 50 -5.55 8.71 -23.13
N ASN A 51 -5.27 8.91 -21.85
CA ASN A 51 -5.31 10.21 -21.21
C ASN A 51 -4.24 11.19 -21.73
N ALA A 52 -3.13 10.68 -22.24
CA ALA A 52 -2.10 11.50 -22.89
C ALA A 52 -2.54 11.95 -24.31
N ALA A 53 -3.22 11.06 -25.03
CA ALA A 53 -3.75 11.36 -26.37
C ALA A 53 -5.04 12.22 -26.32
N HIS A 54 -5.85 12.07 -25.27
CA HIS A 54 -7.16 12.71 -25.12
C HIS A 54 -7.26 13.46 -23.77
N PRO A 55 -6.54 14.58 -23.57
CA PRO A 55 -6.50 15.30 -22.29
C PRO A 55 -7.87 15.87 -21.87
N ASP A 56 -8.75 16.15 -22.83
CA ASP A 56 -10.10 16.69 -22.63
C ASP A 56 -11.18 15.58 -22.48
N ASP A 57 -10.87 14.33 -22.83
CA ASP A 57 -11.75 13.16 -22.69
C ASP A 57 -11.03 12.02 -21.96
N ARG A 58 -10.68 12.27 -20.71
CA ARG A 58 -9.91 11.33 -19.87
C ARG A 58 -10.79 10.16 -19.44
N THR A 59 -10.22 8.95 -19.51
CA THR A 59 -10.91 7.77 -19.02
C THR A 59 -10.74 7.57 -17.51
N ALA A 60 -11.79 7.06 -16.90
CA ALA A 60 -11.82 6.51 -15.53
C ALA A 60 -12.07 5.00 -15.51
N TRP A 61 -12.02 4.34 -16.68
CA TRP A 61 -12.18 2.91 -16.88
C TRP A 61 -11.01 2.34 -17.65
N THR A 62 -10.66 1.07 -17.41
CA THR A 62 -9.73 0.29 -18.23
C THR A 62 -10.34 -1.06 -18.59
N GLY A 63 -10.14 -1.50 -19.85
CA GLY A 63 -10.47 -2.84 -20.33
C GLY A 63 -9.29 -3.80 -20.27
N SER A 64 -8.09 -3.31 -19.92
CA SER A 64 -6.84 -4.06 -20.07
C SER A 64 -6.64 -5.20 -19.05
N MET A 65 -7.45 -5.29 -17.98
CA MET A 65 -7.35 -6.37 -16.99
C MET A 65 -8.70 -6.73 -16.38
N PHE A 66 -8.82 -7.99 -15.95
CA PHE A 66 -10.03 -8.55 -15.31
C PHE A 66 -11.31 -8.31 -16.13
N GLY A 67 -11.21 -8.25 -17.46
CA GLY A 67 -12.31 -7.95 -18.35
C GLY A 67 -12.84 -6.51 -18.28
N GLY A 68 -12.34 -5.69 -17.40
CA GLY A 68 -12.69 -4.28 -17.23
C GLY A 68 -12.90 -3.85 -15.76
N MET A 69 -12.40 -2.67 -15.39
CA MET A 69 -12.58 -2.12 -14.04
C MET A 69 -12.36 -0.59 -13.99
N PRO A 70 -12.93 0.11 -12.98
CA PRO A 70 -12.60 1.52 -12.73
C PRO A 70 -11.12 1.76 -12.42
N THR A 71 -10.56 2.87 -12.92
CA THR A 71 -9.15 3.25 -12.73
C THR A 71 -8.90 4.05 -11.44
N THR A 72 -9.88 4.16 -10.55
CA THR A 72 -9.85 4.97 -9.31
C THR A 72 -8.58 4.77 -8.50
N MET A 73 -8.09 3.52 -8.41
CA MET A 73 -6.88 3.16 -7.66
C MET A 73 -5.60 3.17 -8.52
N LEU A 74 -5.71 3.34 -9.84
CA LEU A 74 -4.59 3.33 -10.78
C LEU A 74 -4.09 4.74 -11.09
N THR A 75 -4.97 5.60 -11.58
CA THR A 75 -4.58 6.91 -12.14
C THR A 75 -5.13 8.09 -11.36
N GLY A 76 -5.48 7.98 -10.15
CA GLY A 76 -6.01 8.99 -9.23
C GLY A 76 -6.52 10.31 -9.87
N ASN A 77 -7.76 10.67 -9.62
CA ASN A 77 -8.30 11.93 -10.12
C ASN A 77 -7.62 13.14 -9.45
N THR A 78 -7.06 14.06 -10.24
CA THR A 78 -6.43 15.31 -9.77
C THR A 78 -7.26 16.54 -10.10
N GLU A 79 -8.41 16.38 -10.75
CA GLU A 79 -9.26 17.48 -11.13
C GLU A 79 -9.80 18.24 -9.91
N GLY A 80 -9.79 19.56 -9.99
CA GLY A 80 -10.20 20.43 -8.89
C GLY A 80 -9.19 20.61 -7.75
N ASP A 81 -8.09 19.88 -7.74
CA ASP A 81 -7.07 19.92 -6.67
C ASP A 81 -6.06 21.05 -6.91
N TRP A 82 -6.28 22.20 -6.30
CA TRP A 82 -5.39 23.38 -6.44
C TRP A 82 -4.10 23.26 -5.61
N THR A 83 -4.06 22.35 -4.63
CA THR A 83 -2.85 22.11 -3.83
C THR A 83 -1.88 21.12 -4.50
N GLN A 84 -2.27 20.46 -5.60
CA GLN A 84 -1.45 19.46 -6.28
C GLN A 84 -0.06 19.98 -6.68
N LYS A 85 0.01 21.17 -7.28
CA LYS A 85 1.32 21.75 -7.70
C LYS A 85 2.25 22.02 -6.51
N ILE A 86 1.67 22.39 -5.35
CA ILE A 86 2.46 22.62 -4.13
C ILE A 86 2.96 21.28 -3.59
N TYR A 87 2.13 20.23 -3.61
CA TYR A 87 2.52 18.88 -3.25
C TYR A 87 3.67 18.37 -4.12
N ASP A 88 3.57 18.54 -5.44
CA ASP A 88 4.59 18.10 -6.40
C ASP A 88 5.94 18.81 -6.15
N LEU A 89 5.90 20.09 -5.72
CA LEU A 89 7.10 20.83 -5.36
C LEU A 89 7.86 20.17 -4.19
N PHE A 90 7.16 19.63 -3.19
CA PHE A 90 7.80 18.91 -2.08
C PHE A 90 8.39 17.56 -2.49
N LEU A 91 7.90 16.97 -3.58
CA LEU A 91 8.40 15.72 -4.14
C LEU A 91 9.42 15.93 -5.27
N THR A 92 9.81 17.18 -5.52
CA THR A 92 10.83 17.51 -6.52
C THR A 92 12.16 16.84 -6.16
N GLY A 93 12.86 16.32 -7.18
CA GLY A 93 14.14 15.63 -7.04
C GLY A 93 14.09 14.17 -7.49
N ARG A 94 15.24 13.53 -7.45
CA ARG A 94 15.37 12.13 -7.91
C ARG A 94 14.84 11.16 -6.85
N ARG A 95 13.95 10.25 -7.26
CA ARG A 95 13.49 9.16 -6.40
C ARG A 95 14.57 8.08 -6.30
N PRO A 96 14.80 7.49 -5.09
CA PRO A 96 14.09 7.69 -3.83
C PRO A 96 14.70 8.75 -2.90
N ALA A 97 15.77 9.46 -3.30
CA ALA A 97 16.42 10.46 -2.46
C ALA A 97 15.45 11.55 -1.98
N SER A 98 14.51 12.00 -2.84
CA SER A 98 13.47 12.97 -2.48
C SER A 98 12.54 12.47 -1.38
N TYR A 99 12.18 11.20 -1.37
CA TYR A 99 11.34 10.60 -0.33
C TYR A 99 12.04 10.55 1.03
N LEU A 100 13.32 10.15 1.03
CA LEU A 100 14.14 10.14 2.24
C LEU A 100 14.34 11.55 2.79
N LEU A 101 14.58 12.54 1.91
CA LEU A 101 14.72 13.93 2.30
C LEU A 101 13.43 14.49 2.93
N LEU A 102 12.27 14.23 2.32
CA LEU A 102 10.97 14.62 2.86
C LEU A 102 10.73 14.03 4.26
N SER A 103 11.05 12.75 4.43
CA SER A 103 10.95 12.05 5.73
C SER A 103 11.89 12.65 6.78
N LEU A 104 13.17 12.91 6.42
CA LEU A 104 14.17 13.51 7.31
C LEU A 104 13.74 14.90 7.78
N LEU A 105 13.25 15.75 6.87
CA LEU A 105 12.78 17.09 7.21
C LEU A 105 11.55 17.04 8.11
N GLY A 106 10.58 16.18 7.81
CA GLY A 106 9.38 16.00 8.62
C GLY A 106 9.69 15.47 10.03
N ALA A 107 10.52 14.42 10.13
CA ALA A 107 10.93 13.87 11.40
C ALA A 107 11.76 14.87 12.23
N PHE A 108 12.60 15.68 11.59
CA PHE A 108 13.33 16.75 12.24
C PHE A 108 12.40 17.81 12.83
N LEU A 109 11.41 18.28 12.06
CA LEU A 109 10.40 19.22 12.54
C LEU A 109 9.60 18.63 13.71
N LEU A 110 9.26 17.33 13.65
CA LEU A 110 8.60 16.61 14.72
C LEU A 110 9.44 16.63 16.01
N MET A 111 10.73 16.30 15.92
CA MET A 111 11.63 16.34 17.08
C MET A 111 11.78 17.75 17.65
N LEU A 112 11.87 18.77 16.78
CA LEU A 112 11.89 20.18 17.21
C LEU A 112 10.57 20.59 17.88
N SER A 113 9.42 20.11 17.39
CA SER A 113 8.11 20.40 17.99
C SER A 113 7.98 19.86 19.41
N LEU A 114 8.70 18.79 19.74
CA LEU A 114 8.83 18.24 21.09
C LEU A 114 9.80 19.06 21.97
N GLY A 115 10.58 19.97 21.41
CA GLY A 115 11.55 20.80 22.12
C GLY A 115 12.93 20.19 22.22
N ILE A 116 13.23 19.17 21.44
CA ILE A 116 14.55 18.53 21.35
C ILE A 116 15.53 19.49 20.64
N ARG A 117 16.78 19.58 21.11
CA ARG A 117 17.83 20.42 20.52
C ARG A 117 18.16 20.00 19.09
N PRO A 118 18.50 20.95 18.18
CA PRO A 118 18.64 20.67 16.75
C PRO A 118 19.59 19.50 16.40
N LEU A 119 20.74 19.40 17.04
CA LEU A 119 21.71 18.32 16.78
C LEU A 119 21.19 16.93 17.17
N LEU A 120 20.46 16.82 18.30
CA LEU A 120 19.84 15.57 18.72
C LEU A 120 18.56 15.27 17.90
N ALA A 121 17.82 16.32 17.54
CA ALA A 121 16.67 16.24 16.65
C ALA A 121 17.05 15.64 15.28
N ALA A 122 18.24 15.99 14.76
CA ALA A 122 18.77 15.40 13.54
C ALA A 122 19.03 13.89 13.69
N GLY A 123 19.60 13.45 14.83
CA GLY A 123 19.77 12.02 15.14
C GLY A 123 18.42 11.27 15.21
N GLY A 124 17.42 11.87 15.88
CA GLY A 124 16.06 11.32 15.94
C GLY A 124 15.38 11.25 14.56
N ALA A 125 15.62 12.25 13.69
CA ALA A 125 15.13 12.24 12.31
C ALA A 125 15.73 11.09 11.50
N VAL A 126 17.02 10.80 11.66
CA VAL A 126 17.69 9.65 11.04
C VAL A 126 17.09 8.34 11.53
N ALA A 127 16.85 8.18 12.84
CA ALA A 127 16.26 6.97 13.41
C ALA A 127 14.87 6.67 12.80
N VAL A 128 14.05 7.69 12.59
CA VAL A 128 12.72 7.56 11.93
C VAL A 128 12.88 7.24 10.45
N SER A 129 13.68 8.02 9.71
CA SER A 129 13.69 8.00 8.25
C SER A 129 14.44 6.80 7.67
N PHE A 130 15.45 6.26 8.38
CA PHE A 130 16.23 5.10 7.98
C PHE A 130 15.82 3.81 8.70
N CYS A 131 14.62 3.75 9.31
CA CYS A 131 13.99 2.50 9.68
C CYS A 131 13.99 1.56 8.45
N SER A 132 14.38 0.29 8.64
CA SER A 132 14.55 -0.66 7.54
C SER A 132 13.29 -0.79 6.66
N TYR A 133 12.11 -0.67 7.28
CA TYR A 133 10.84 -0.72 6.58
C TYR A 133 10.70 0.32 5.47
N ASN A 134 11.14 1.57 5.68
CA ASN A 134 11.11 2.59 4.65
C ASN A 134 11.92 2.19 3.41
N LEU A 135 13.06 1.54 3.62
CA LEU A 135 13.97 1.15 2.55
C LEU A 135 13.47 -0.10 1.82
N GLN A 136 12.84 -1.03 2.56
CA GLN A 136 12.17 -2.21 2.00
C GLN A 136 11.00 -1.80 1.10
N ILE A 137 10.10 -0.92 1.58
CA ILE A 137 8.95 -0.47 0.79
C ILE A 137 9.36 0.38 -0.42
N ILE A 138 10.49 1.11 -0.36
CA ILE A 138 11.08 1.76 -1.52
C ILE A 138 11.58 0.71 -2.52
N GLN A 139 12.26 -0.33 -2.05
CA GLN A 139 12.85 -1.36 -2.91
C GLN A 139 11.78 -2.12 -3.69
N VAL A 140 10.68 -2.53 -3.04
CA VAL A 140 9.58 -3.25 -3.71
C VAL A 140 8.64 -2.35 -4.53
N GLY A 141 8.62 -1.02 -4.29
CA GLY A 141 7.80 -0.09 -5.08
C GLY A 141 6.56 0.48 -4.40
N HIS A 142 6.38 0.26 -3.10
CA HIS A 142 5.26 0.84 -2.34
C HIS A 142 5.44 2.37 -2.14
N ASN A 143 5.61 3.12 -3.23
CA ASN A 143 5.94 4.55 -3.22
C ASN A 143 4.87 5.40 -2.53
N ALA A 144 3.58 5.12 -2.76
CA ALA A 144 2.46 5.80 -2.09
C ALA A 144 2.55 5.66 -0.56
N LYS A 145 2.86 4.45 -0.07
CA LYS A 145 3.05 4.17 1.36
C LYS A 145 4.25 4.95 1.93
N MET A 146 5.38 4.96 1.19
CA MET A 146 6.57 5.70 1.61
C MET A 146 6.29 7.21 1.72
N VAL A 147 5.56 7.79 0.77
CA VAL A 147 5.21 9.22 0.80
C VAL A 147 4.24 9.52 1.94
N ALA A 148 3.24 8.64 2.19
CA ALA A 148 2.34 8.79 3.33
C ALA A 148 3.07 8.76 4.68
N LEU A 149 4.08 7.87 4.82
CA LEU A 149 4.96 7.83 6.00
C LEU A 149 5.84 9.08 6.08
N ALA A 150 6.36 9.59 4.97
CA ALA A 150 7.20 10.79 4.98
C ALA A 150 6.43 12.05 5.40
N TRP A 151 5.13 12.16 5.10
CA TRP A 151 4.25 13.26 5.52
C TRP A 151 3.72 13.11 6.96
N LEU A 152 3.62 11.90 7.49
CA LEU A 152 3.09 11.65 8.84
C LEU A 152 3.75 12.51 9.92
N PRO A 153 5.10 12.63 10.01
CA PRO A 153 5.74 13.45 11.03
C PRO A 153 5.49 14.96 10.85
N TRP A 154 5.19 15.45 9.64
CA TRP A 154 4.79 16.84 9.42
C TRP A 154 3.43 17.14 10.07
N VAL A 155 2.47 16.22 9.93
CA VAL A 155 1.14 16.31 10.55
C VAL A 155 1.26 16.33 12.07
N LEU A 156 2.02 15.39 12.65
CA LEU A 156 2.25 15.33 14.10
C LEU A 156 2.94 16.59 14.61
N ALA A 157 3.98 17.07 13.91
CA ALA A 157 4.71 18.28 14.28
C ALA A 157 3.80 19.51 14.32
N ALA A 158 2.95 19.68 13.32
CA ALA A 158 2.02 20.80 13.23
C ALA A 158 0.94 20.74 14.31
N ALA A 159 0.38 19.55 14.60
CA ALA A 159 -0.58 19.35 15.70
C ALA A 159 0.04 19.69 17.06
N ILE A 160 1.24 19.16 17.36
CA ILE A 160 1.97 19.46 18.59
C ILE A 160 2.28 20.95 18.69
N TYR A 161 2.76 21.58 17.62
CA TYR A 161 3.03 23.00 17.58
C TYR A 161 1.77 23.83 17.87
N THR A 162 0.63 23.46 17.31
CA THR A 162 -0.66 24.14 17.53
C THR A 162 -1.05 24.12 19.01
N TYR A 163 -1.09 22.96 19.63
CA TYR A 163 -1.43 22.86 21.06
C TYR A 163 -0.39 23.53 21.96
N ARG A 164 0.90 23.40 21.65
CA ARG A 164 1.94 24.11 22.41
C ARG A 164 1.81 25.63 22.31
N SER A 165 1.47 26.14 21.14
CA SER A 165 1.25 27.57 20.93
C SER A 165 0.08 28.11 21.75
N ALA A 166 -1.02 27.34 21.86
CA ALA A 166 -2.19 27.70 22.65
C ALA A 166 -1.97 27.56 24.16
N LEU A 167 -1.23 26.52 24.60
CA LEU A 167 -1.18 26.08 26.01
C LEU A 167 0.09 26.46 26.76
N SER A 168 1.08 27.08 26.10
CA SER A 168 2.37 27.45 26.72
C SER A 168 2.29 28.83 27.37
N ASP A 169 1.88 28.89 28.64
CA ASP A 169 2.14 30.06 29.48
C ASP A 169 3.33 29.79 30.42
N ALA A 170 4.19 30.76 30.62
CA ALA A 170 5.16 30.72 31.69
C ALA A 170 4.45 30.78 33.05
N PRO A 171 4.97 30.14 34.10
CA PRO A 171 4.40 30.28 35.44
C PRO A 171 4.28 31.76 35.84
N GLY A 172 3.04 32.21 36.09
CA GLY A 172 2.76 33.59 36.48
C GLY A 172 2.44 34.56 35.35
N GLU A 173 2.69 34.21 34.08
CA GLU A 173 2.34 35.06 32.92
C GLU A 173 1.13 34.49 32.16
N LYS A 174 0.05 35.30 32.07
CA LYS A 174 -1.10 35.00 31.18
C LYS A 174 -0.85 35.67 29.83
N ARG A 175 -0.57 34.90 28.80
CA ARG A 175 -0.49 35.43 27.43
C ARG A 175 -1.87 35.94 26.96
N GLY A 176 -1.92 37.17 26.50
CA GLY A 176 -3.10 37.74 25.86
C GLY A 176 -3.47 37.00 24.56
N ILE A 177 -4.73 37.10 24.12
CA ILE A 177 -5.28 36.44 22.93
C ILE A 177 -4.43 36.78 21.69
N ARG A 178 -3.97 38.03 21.54
CA ARG A 178 -3.11 38.49 20.42
C ARG A 178 -1.74 37.80 20.36
N GLN A 179 -1.28 37.18 21.44
CA GLN A 179 0.04 36.53 21.48
C GLN A 179 -0.02 35.03 21.14
N TRP A 180 -1.08 34.31 21.54
CA TRP A 180 -1.18 32.88 21.33
C TRP A 180 -2.03 32.50 20.12
N LEU A 181 -3.15 33.22 19.84
CA LEU A 181 -4.09 32.86 18.79
C LEU A 181 -3.48 32.87 17.38
N PRO A 182 -2.71 33.88 16.93
CA PRO A 182 -2.14 33.86 15.57
C PRO A 182 -1.14 32.69 15.36
N ARG A 183 -0.40 32.30 16.39
CA ARG A 183 0.52 31.14 16.33
C ARG A 183 -0.26 29.81 16.26
N THR A 184 -1.38 29.74 16.98
CA THR A 184 -2.27 28.57 16.98
C THR A 184 -2.96 28.42 15.63
N VAL A 185 -3.46 29.52 15.04
CA VAL A 185 -4.05 29.54 13.69
C VAL A 185 -3.03 29.12 12.64
N LEU A 186 -1.81 29.67 12.71
CA LEU A 186 -0.74 29.25 11.79
C LEU A 186 -0.43 27.75 11.94
N GLY A 187 -0.34 27.26 13.17
CA GLY A 187 -0.10 25.84 13.43
C GLY A 187 -1.22 24.95 12.85
N ALA A 188 -2.48 25.34 13.02
CA ALA A 188 -3.62 24.62 12.47
C ALA A 188 -3.68 24.69 10.94
N ALA A 189 -3.27 25.78 10.32
CA ALA A 189 -3.12 25.87 8.85
C ALA A 189 -2.02 24.95 8.33
N LEU A 190 -0.86 24.90 9.00
CA LEU A 190 0.23 23.96 8.65
C LEU A 190 -0.20 22.50 8.85
N PHE A 191 -0.99 22.22 9.89
CA PHE A 191 -1.59 20.90 10.11
C PHE A 191 -2.49 20.50 8.95
N ALA A 192 -3.36 21.39 8.50
CA ALA A 192 -4.30 21.13 7.42
C ALA A 192 -3.59 20.84 6.09
N PHE A 193 -2.53 21.60 5.75
CA PHE A 193 -1.69 21.31 4.57
C PHE A 193 -0.93 19.99 4.69
N ALA A 194 -0.33 19.72 5.85
CA ALA A 194 0.39 18.48 6.06
C ALA A 194 -0.56 17.27 5.98
N LEU A 195 -1.79 17.41 6.49
CA LEU A 195 -2.83 16.39 6.42
C LEU A 195 -3.34 16.20 4.99
N ASP A 196 -3.60 17.31 4.26
CA ASP A 196 -3.92 17.27 2.83
C ASP A 196 -2.87 16.45 2.07
N PHE A 197 -1.60 16.76 2.24
CA PHE A 197 -0.50 16.08 1.54
C PHE A 197 -0.29 14.64 1.99
N GLN A 198 -0.54 14.33 3.24
CA GLN A 198 -0.46 12.95 3.75
C GLN A 198 -1.57 12.07 3.15
N ILE A 199 -2.81 12.60 3.04
CA ILE A 199 -3.94 11.90 2.43
C ILE A 199 -3.74 11.77 0.92
N LYS A 200 -3.18 12.81 0.27
CA LYS A 200 -2.87 12.84 -1.17
C LYS A 200 -1.91 11.71 -1.61
N ALA A 201 -1.08 11.21 -0.71
CA ALA A 201 -0.28 10.02 -0.95
C ALA A 201 -1.12 8.73 -1.15
N ASN A 202 -2.42 8.79 -0.91
CA ASN A 202 -3.42 7.76 -1.15
C ASN A 202 -3.13 6.40 -0.46
N HIS A 203 -2.72 6.45 0.82
CA HIS A 203 -2.54 5.25 1.64
C HIS A 203 -3.28 5.37 2.98
N VAL A 204 -4.59 5.11 2.94
CA VAL A 204 -5.54 5.35 4.05
C VAL A 204 -5.16 4.59 5.33
N GLN A 205 -4.59 3.39 5.23
CA GLN A 205 -4.16 2.60 6.39
C GLN A 205 -3.06 3.32 7.21
N ILE A 206 -2.14 4.04 6.55
CA ILE A 206 -1.14 4.87 7.24
C ILE A 206 -1.81 6.07 7.92
N SER A 207 -2.81 6.69 7.28
CA SER A 207 -3.59 7.77 7.87
C SER A 207 -4.36 7.30 9.13
N TYR A 208 -4.83 6.06 9.12
CA TYR A 208 -5.48 5.44 10.28
C TYR A 208 -4.51 5.28 11.47
N TYR A 209 -3.29 4.82 11.22
CA TYR A 209 -2.26 4.73 12.26
C TYR A 209 -1.82 6.09 12.79
N LEU A 210 -1.76 7.11 11.93
CA LEU A 210 -1.58 8.50 12.35
C LEU A 210 -2.69 8.95 13.29
N ALA A 211 -3.95 8.61 12.99
CA ALA A 211 -5.09 8.95 13.86
C ALA A 211 -4.95 8.33 15.25
N ILE A 212 -4.51 7.07 15.38
CA ILE A 212 -4.25 6.42 16.67
C ILE A 212 -3.25 7.22 17.51
N ILE A 213 -2.16 7.69 16.90
CA ILE A 213 -1.15 8.51 17.59
C ILE A 213 -1.74 9.85 18.03
N LEU A 214 -2.49 10.53 17.13
CA LEU A 214 -3.12 11.82 17.42
C LEU A 214 -4.18 11.71 18.52
N PHE A 215 -5.03 10.69 18.48
CA PHE A 215 -6.03 10.46 19.54
C PHE A 215 -5.37 10.19 20.89
N SER A 216 -4.33 9.38 20.94
CA SER A 216 -3.56 9.13 22.16
C SER A 216 -2.97 10.43 22.71
N TYR A 217 -2.43 11.29 21.84
CA TYR A 217 -1.90 12.60 22.24
C TYR A 217 -3.00 13.49 22.83
N VAL A 218 -4.15 13.60 22.16
CA VAL A 218 -5.27 14.45 22.60
C VAL A 218 -5.85 13.95 23.92
N ILE A 219 -6.08 12.64 24.07
CA ILE A 219 -6.61 12.04 25.31
C ILE A 219 -5.69 12.33 26.50
N VAL A 220 -4.38 12.05 26.35
CA VAL A 220 -3.44 12.32 27.44
C VAL A 220 -3.34 13.82 27.74
N LEU A 221 -3.47 14.68 26.74
CA LEU A 221 -3.50 16.13 26.90
C LEU A 221 -4.72 16.58 27.69
N ILE A 222 -5.91 16.05 27.41
CA ILE A 222 -7.15 16.31 28.14
C ILE A 222 -6.98 15.91 29.63
N VAL A 223 -6.51 14.68 29.87
CA VAL A 223 -6.29 14.20 31.25
C VAL A 223 -5.28 15.08 31.98
N TRP A 224 -4.17 15.44 31.32
CA TRP A 224 -3.17 16.32 31.93
C TRP A 224 -3.73 17.71 32.27
N LEU A 225 -4.52 18.32 31.37
CA LEU A 225 -5.18 19.60 31.60
C LEU A 225 -6.17 19.51 32.78
N ALA A 226 -6.99 18.45 32.82
CA ALA A 226 -7.95 18.23 33.89
C ALA A 226 -7.28 18.12 35.28
N LEU A 227 -6.13 17.49 35.32
CA LEU A 227 -5.40 17.27 36.58
C LEU A 227 -4.50 18.45 36.99
N ARG A 228 -3.94 19.20 36.00
CA ARG A 228 -2.84 20.14 36.29
C ARG A 228 -3.08 21.59 35.82
N ARG A 229 -3.95 21.85 34.83
CA ARG A 229 -4.05 23.15 34.16
C ARG A 229 -5.48 23.46 33.66
N ARG A 230 -6.50 23.26 34.50
CA ARG A 230 -7.92 23.44 34.13
C ARG A 230 -8.24 24.79 33.49
N ALA A 231 -7.58 25.87 33.89
CA ALA A 231 -7.78 27.22 33.33
C ALA A 231 -7.46 27.33 31.82
N LEU A 232 -6.72 26.34 31.25
CA LEU A 232 -6.36 26.33 29.83
C LEU A 232 -7.34 25.57 28.92
N PHE A 233 -8.42 24.98 29.49
CA PHE A 233 -9.39 24.25 28.69
C PHE A 233 -10.01 25.09 27.56
N GLY A 234 -10.32 26.38 27.82
CA GLY A 234 -10.85 27.26 26.77
C GLY A 234 -9.91 27.37 25.56
N ARG A 235 -8.60 27.54 25.80
CA ARG A 235 -7.61 27.58 24.73
C ARG A 235 -7.41 26.23 24.06
N PHE A 236 -7.53 25.13 24.80
CA PHE A 236 -7.49 23.76 24.26
C PHE A 236 -8.68 23.56 23.28
N PHE A 237 -9.89 23.95 23.66
CA PHE A 237 -11.05 23.81 22.79
C PHE A 237 -10.92 24.65 21.52
N VAL A 238 -10.41 25.91 21.62
CA VAL A 238 -10.15 26.72 20.42
C VAL A 238 -9.12 26.07 19.51
N ALA A 239 -8.02 25.57 20.07
CA ALA A 239 -6.99 24.86 19.27
C ALA A 239 -7.55 23.59 18.62
N SER A 240 -8.34 22.81 19.35
CA SER A 240 -8.98 21.58 18.83
C SER A 240 -10.01 21.91 17.75
N ALA A 241 -10.82 22.95 17.92
CA ALA A 241 -11.78 23.38 16.90
C ALA A 241 -11.07 23.84 15.62
N LEU A 242 -9.98 24.60 15.74
CA LEU A 242 -9.16 25.02 14.59
C LEU A 242 -8.55 23.81 13.88
N LEU A 243 -7.98 22.86 14.62
CA LEU A 243 -7.43 21.63 14.02
C LEU A 243 -8.51 20.81 13.32
N LEU A 244 -9.71 20.70 13.92
CA LEU A 244 -10.82 19.96 13.34
C LEU A 244 -11.32 20.63 12.06
N VAL A 245 -11.65 21.92 12.12
CA VAL A 245 -12.25 22.65 10.97
C VAL A 245 -11.25 22.73 9.81
N LEU A 246 -9.99 23.11 10.08
CA LEU A 246 -8.98 23.21 9.03
C LEU A 246 -8.55 21.82 8.56
N GLY A 247 -8.51 20.82 9.45
CA GLY A 247 -8.27 19.43 9.09
C GLY A 247 -9.33 18.87 8.15
N LEU A 248 -10.62 19.17 8.40
CA LEU A 248 -11.72 18.80 7.49
C LEU A 248 -11.56 19.45 6.11
N LEU A 249 -11.07 20.68 6.03
CA LEU A 249 -10.73 21.31 4.75
C LEU A 249 -9.58 20.57 4.04
N GLY A 250 -8.53 20.15 4.79
CA GLY A 250 -7.45 19.34 4.24
C GLY A 250 -7.91 17.96 3.73
N ILE A 251 -8.86 17.32 4.45
CA ILE A 251 -9.52 16.09 3.99
C ILE A 251 -10.35 16.38 2.74
N GLY A 252 -11.16 17.43 2.76
CA GLY A 252 -12.03 17.84 1.66
C GLY A 252 -11.26 18.21 0.38
N ALA A 253 -10.04 18.74 0.51
CA ALA A 253 -9.16 19.00 -0.64
C ALA A 253 -8.80 17.70 -1.42
N ASN A 254 -8.94 16.53 -0.80
CA ASN A 254 -8.75 15.21 -1.41
C ASN A 254 -10.06 14.47 -1.70
N ALA A 255 -11.21 15.15 -1.69
CA ALA A 255 -12.50 14.52 -1.96
C ALA A 255 -12.51 13.80 -3.33
N ASN A 256 -11.83 14.40 -4.34
CA ASN A 256 -11.68 13.84 -5.69
C ASN A 256 -10.97 12.47 -5.74
N ARG A 257 -10.28 12.07 -4.67
CA ARG A 257 -9.66 10.75 -4.50
C ARG A 257 -10.46 9.88 -3.53
N LEU A 258 -10.88 10.48 -2.41
CA LEU A 258 -11.49 9.73 -1.31
C LEU A 258 -12.91 9.23 -1.65
N LEU A 259 -13.76 10.06 -2.27
CA LEU A 259 -15.15 9.68 -2.57
C LEU A 259 -15.23 8.59 -3.65
N PRO A 260 -14.53 8.70 -4.80
CA PRO A 260 -14.49 7.61 -5.77
C PRO A 260 -13.87 6.32 -5.20
N THR A 261 -12.82 6.44 -4.37
CA THR A 261 -12.21 5.27 -3.69
C THR A 261 -13.20 4.60 -2.74
N TYR A 262 -13.98 5.39 -1.99
CA TYR A 262 -14.99 4.86 -1.07
C TYR A 262 -16.10 4.10 -1.82
N GLU A 263 -16.65 4.70 -2.89
CA GLU A 263 -17.67 4.07 -3.75
C GLU A 263 -17.11 2.76 -4.36
N TYR A 264 -15.94 2.82 -4.99
CA TYR A 264 -15.29 1.66 -5.58
C TYR A 264 -15.01 0.55 -4.57
N THR A 265 -14.54 0.90 -3.37
CA THR A 265 -14.22 -0.08 -2.31
C THR A 265 -15.40 -0.98 -1.95
N GLN A 266 -16.63 -0.47 -2.07
CA GLN A 266 -17.83 -1.26 -1.77
C GLN A 266 -18.07 -2.40 -2.76
N GLN A 267 -17.56 -2.28 -3.99
CA GLN A 267 -17.69 -3.28 -5.06
C GLN A 267 -16.50 -4.23 -5.16
N THR A 268 -15.46 -4.01 -4.33
CA THR A 268 -14.21 -4.78 -4.37
C THR A 268 -14.17 -5.85 -3.27
N MET A 269 -13.14 -6.68 -3.27
CA MET A 269 -12.83 -7.64 -2.21
C MET A 269 -12.89 -7.02 -0.79
N ARG A 270 -12.78 -5.69 -0.66
CA ARG A 270 -12.90 -4.97 0.62
C ARG A 270 -14.36 -4.66 1.00
N GLY A 271 -15.29 -4.81 0.07
CA GLY A 271 -16.74 -4.68 0.27
C GLY A 271 -17.35 -5.92 0.92
N GLY A 272 -16.79 -7.08 0.67
CA GLY A 272 -17.32 -8.40 1.00
C GLY A 272 -17.93 -9.08 -0.22
N SER A 273 -18.19 -10.38 -0.13
CA SER A 273 -18.85 -11.19 -1.16
C SER A 273 -20.37 -11.27 -0.91
N ASP A 274 -21.14 -11.39 -2.00
CA ASP A 274 -22.59 -11.68 -1.94
C ASP A 274 -22.85 -13.18 -1.69
N LEU A 275 -21.81 -14.03 -1.83
CA LEU A 275 -21.90 -15.47 -1.63
C LEU A 275 -21.92 -15.83 -0.14
N THR A 276 -22.67 -16.88 0.18
CA THR A 276 -22.68 -17.47 1.52
C THR A 276 -21.36 -18.20 1.77
N ARG A 277 -20.60 -17.75 2.75
CA ARG A 277 -19.34 -18.40 3.18
C ARG A 277 -19.55 -19.08 4.53
N ASP A 278 -18.96 -20.27 4.71
CA ASP A 278 -19.05 -21.03 5.96
C ASP A 278 -18.56 -20.19 7.15
N GLY A 279 -19.49 -19.88 8.07
CA GLY A 279 -19.21 -19.30 9.39
C GLY A 279 -19.29 -17.78 9.50
N ASP A 280 -19.52 -17.02 8.43
CA ASP A 280 -19.65 -15.58 8.53
C ASP A 280 -20.80 -15.04 7.65
N SER A 281 -22.01 -14.96 8.23
CA SER A 281 -23.16 -14.37 7.57
C SER A 281 -22.96 -12.86 7.38
N GLY A 282 -22.27 -12.47 6.30
CA GLY A 282 -22.32 -11.11 5.79
C GLY A 282 -21.41 -10.10 6.47
N SER A 283 -20.16 -10.42 6.81
CA SER A 283 -19.21 -9.40 7.24
C SER A 283 -18.86 -8.50 6.05
N LYS A 284 -19.25 -7.24 6.13
CA LYS A 284 -18.91 -6.21 5.13
C LYS A 284 -17.42 -5.82 5.29
N GLY A 285 -16.49 -6.68 4.92
CA GLY A 285 -15.05 -6.46 5.06
C GLY A 285 -14.20 -7.51 4.37
N LEU A 286 -12.88 -7.40 4.51
CA LEU A 286 -11.96 -8.47 4.11
C LEU A 286 -12.23 -9.71 4.96
N ASP A 287 -11.99 -10.89 4.41
CA ASP A 287 -11.92 -12.11 5.22
C ASP A 287 -10.88 -11.95 6.36
N LEU A 288 -11.20 -12.48 7.56
CA LEU A 288 -10.36 -12.29 8.74
C LEU A 288 -8.99 -12.98 8.59
N ASP A 289 -8.97 -14.19 8.03
CA ASP A 289 -7.73 -14.96 7.83
C ASP A 289 -6.86 -14.26 6.77
N TYR A 290 -7.46 -13.77 5.67
CA TYR A 290 -6.77 -12.99 4.68
C TYR A 290 -6.24 -11.65 5.25
N ALA A 291 -7.01 -10.94 6.06
CA ALA A 291 -6.60 -9.69 6.70
C ALA A 291 -5.40 -9.89 7.64
N THR A 292 -5.35 -11.04 8.34
CA THR A 292 -4.32 -11.39 9.33
C THR A 292 -3.20 -12.29 8.82
N ALA A 293 -3.20 -12.67 7.53
CA ALA A 293 -2.21 -13.59 6.95
C ALA A 293 -0.75 -13.12 7.18
N TRP A 294 -0.48 -11.81 7.19
CA TRP A 294 0.82 -11.23 7.54
C TRP A 294 0.82 -10.70 8.97
N SER A 295 0.60 -11.57 9.95
CA SER A 295 0.73 -11.27 11.37
C SER A 295 2.17 -11.41 11.82
N TYR A 296 2.60 -10.51 12.69
CA TYR A 296 3.92 -10.56 13.34
C TYR A 296 3.88 -11.57 14.48
N GLY A 297 4.89 -12.46 14.57
CA GLY A 297 5.00 -13.39 15.70
C GLY A 297 5.51 -12.71 16.96
N TRP A 298 5.18 -13.24 18.15
CA TRP A 298 5.80 -12.81 19.39
C TRP A 298 7.32 -12.97 19.35
N GLU A 299 7.78 -14.04 18.72
CA GLU A 299 9.20 -14.37 18.47
C GLU A 299 9.87 -13.42 17.46
N GLU A 300 9.10 -12.64 16.71
CA GLU A 300 9.65 -11.65 15.76
C GLU A 300 9.88 -10.27 16.40
N LEU A 301 9.30 -9.98 17.58
CA LEU A 301 9.47 -8.68 18.24
C LEU A 301 10.94 -8.28 18.48
N PRO A 302 11.89 -9.20 18.76
CA PRO A 302 13.30 -8.87 18.84
C PRO A 302 13.90 -8.30 17.55
N ASN A 303 13.29 -8.51 16.38
CA ASN A 303 13.71 -7.87 15.12
C ASN A 303 13.72 -6.33 15.20
N LEU A 304 12.93 -5.73 16.08
CA LEU A 304 12.95 -4.28 16.31
C LEU A 304 14.32 -3.76 16.73
N MET A 305 15.16 -4.61 17.36
CA MET A 305 16.50 -4.26 17.84
C MET A 305 17.64 -5.16 17.33
N ILE A 306 17.35 -6.34 16.80
CA ILE A 306 18.32 -7.29 16.21
C ILE A 306 17.84 -7.56 14.77
N PRO A 307 18.48 -6.99 13.72
CA PRO A 307 17.89 -6.94 12.37
C PRO A 307 17.50 -8.31 11.80
N ASP A 308 18.40 -9.27 11.80
CA ASP A 308 18.15 -10.59 11.20
C ASP A 308 17.89 -11.67 12.28
N PHE A 309 17.12 -11.30 13.33
CA PHE A 309 16.75 -12.24 14.40
C PHE A 309 16.00 -13.46 13.85
N ASN A 310 15.08 -13.24 12.91
CA ASN A 310 14.39 -14.31 12.18
C ASN A 310 14.94 -14.50 10.74
N GLY A 311 16.23 -14.20 10.50
CA GLY A 311 16.92 -14.50 9.26
C GLY A 311 16.83 -13.44 8.15
N GLY A 312 16.13 -12.33 8.38
CA GLY A 312 16.04 -11.21 7.44
C GLY A 312 14.93 -11.37 6.42
N ALA A 313 15.23 -11.31 5.12
CA ALA A 313 14.26 -11.43 4.03
C ALA A 313 14.04 -12.89 3.63
N SER A 314 12.85 -13.18 3.05
CA SER A 314 12.53 -14.51 2.46
C SER A 314 13.46 -14.86 1.31
N ALA A 315 13.93 -13.86 0.54
CA ALA A 315 15.01 -13.97 -0.42
C ALA A 315 16.16 -13.06 0.03
N GLY A 316 16.99 -13.55 0.94
CA GLY A 316 18.03 -12.79 1.60
C GLY A 316 19.44 -13.02 1.01
N ALA A 317 20.29 -12.00 1.09
CA ALA A 317 21.66 -12.09 0.59
C ALA A 317 22.65 -12.55 1.67
N VAL A 318 23.58 -13.43 1.30
CA VAL A 318 24.70 -13.88 2.12
C VAL A 318 26.05 -13.55 1.48
N ASN A 319 27.10 -13.53 2.29
CA ASN A 319 28.45 -13.47 1.76
C ASN A 319 28.82 -14.86 1.19
N PRO A 320 29.11 -14.98 -0.13
CA PRO A 320 29.38 -16.27 -0.78
C PRO A 320 30.54 -17.03 -0.18
N ASP A 321 31.58 -16.33 0.31
CA ASP A 321 32.78 -16.93 0.86
C ASP A 321 32.58 -17.49 2.28
N LYS A 322 31.55 -17.01 2.99
CA LYS A 322 31.29 -17.39 4.38
C LYS A 322 30.07 -18.29 4.53
N SER A 323 29.20 -18.36 3.54
CA SER A 323 27.95 -19.15 3.59
C SER A 323 28.24 -20.65 3.54
N ALA A 324 27.60 -21.38 4.46
CA ALA A 324 27.64 -22.85 4.47
C ALA A 324 26.86 -23.43 3.28
N THR A 325 25.70 -22.79 2.96
CA THR A 325 24.85 -23.18 1.83
C THR A 325 25.57 -23.01 0.50
N ILE A 326 26.24 -21.87 0.26
CA ILE A 326 26.95 -21.62 -0.99
C ILE A 326 28.16 -22.57 -1.13
N ARG A 327 28.86 -22.92 -0.04
CA ARG A 327 29.92 -23.94 -0.06
C ARG A 327 29.37 -25.28 -0.45
N LEU A 328 28.27 -25.71 0.18
CA LEU A 328 27.62 -26.99 -0.15
C LEU A 328 27.23 -27.05 -1.64
N LEU A 329 26.56 -26.02 -2.15
CA LEU A 329 26.14 -25.94 -3.56
C LEU A 329 27.33 -25.98 -4.53
N ARG A 330 28.46 -25.37 -4.14
CA ARG A 330 29.72 -25.42 -4.89
C ARG A 330 30.27 -26.84 -4.96
N ASP A 331 30.26 -27.54 -3.83
CA ASP A 331 30.75 -28.94 -3.74
C ASP A 331 29.89 -29.91 -4.59
N TYR A 332 28.60 -29.58 -4.77
CA TYR A 332 27.68 -30.29 -5.68
C TYR A 332 27.78 -29.82 -7.15
N GLY A 333 28.72 -28.93 -7.49
CA GLY A 333 28.94 -28.47 -8.86
C GLY A 333 27.87 -27.52 -9.41
N GLN A 334 27.07 -26.87 -8.54
CA GLN A 334 26.05 -25.93 -8.97
C GLN A 334 26.67 -24.69 -9.64
N GLN A 335 25.99 -24.24 -10.70
CA GLN A 335 26.35 -23.05 -11.46
C GLN A 335 25.69 -21.79 -10.84
N ASN A 336 26.15 -20.61 -11.23
CA ASN A 336 25.55 -19.31 -10.84
C ASN A 336 25.48 -18.99 -9.32
N LEU A 337 26.46 -19.50 -8.55
CA LEU A 337 26.51 -19.32 -7.09
C LEU A 337 26.45 -17.86 -6.64
N ALA A 338 26.98 -16.92 -7.42
CA ALA A 338 26.93 -15.49 -7.11
C ALA A 338 25.49 -14.93 -7.14
N GLN A 339 24.66 -15.45 -8.04
CA GLN A 339 23.24 -15.08 -8.11
C GLN A 339 22.45 -15.76 -6.99
N THR A 340 22.70 -17.06 -6.76
CA THR A 340 22.06 -17.81 -5.66
C THR A 340 22.36 -17.18 -4.31
N ALA A 341 23.58 -16.68 -4.08
CA ALA A 341 23.98 -16.02 -2.84
C ALA A 341 23.20 -14.72 -2.56
N LYS A 342 22.54 -14.14 -3.54
CA LYS A 342 21.71 -12.92 -3.39
C LYS A 342 20.27 -13.20 -2.96
N ALA A 343 19.80 -14.45 -3.03
CA ALA A 343 18.40 -14.80 -2.85
C ALA A 343 18.20 -16.15 -2.14
N LEU A 344 18.92 -16.41 -1.04
CA LEU A 344 18.70 -17.59 -0.22
C LEU A 344 17.43 -17.45 0.65
N PRO A 345 16.71 -18.55 0.95
CA PRO A 345 15.52 -18.56 1.81
C PRO A 345 15.95 -18.46 3.29
N LEU A 346 16.32 -17.24 3.71
CA LEU A 346 16.90 -17.03 5.05
C LEU A 346 15.85 -16.80 6.15
N TYR A 347 14.68 -16.26 5.80
CA TYR A 347 13.62 -16.01 6.77
C TYR A 347 13.04 -17.31 7.33
N TRP A 348 12.86 -17.38 8.67
CA TRP A 348 12.33 -18.54 9.38
C TRP A 348 11.22 -18.17 10.40
N GLY A 349 10.62 -16.97 10.26
CA GLY A 349 9.46 -16.55 11.05
C GLY A 349 8.13 -17.06 10.48
N PRO A 350 7.00 -16.71 11.15
CA PRO A 350 5.68 -17.23 10.83
C PRO A 350 4.98 -16.55 9.65
N GLN A 351 5.48 -15.42 9.14
CA GLN A 351 4.83 -14.75 8.00
C GLN A 351 5.03 -15.57 6.72
N PRO A 352 4.07 -15.56 5.77
CA PRO A 352 4.19 -16.30 4.51
C PRO A 352 5.45 -15.95 3.72
N PHE A 353 5.76 -14.65 3.66
CA PHE A 353 7.02 -14.11 3.13
C PHE A 353 7.22 -12.67 3.61
N THR A 354 8.46 -12.19 3.56
CA THR A 354 8.81 -10.81 3.94
C THR A 354 9.98 -10.29 3.12
N ALA A 355 9.97 -8.98 2.82
CA ALA A 355 11.12 -8.26 2.25
C ALA A 355 12.20 -7.97 3.31
N GLY A 356 11.91 -8.22 4.58
CA GLY A 356 12.82 -8.05 5.70
C GLY A 356 12.11 -7.57 6.97
N PRO A 357 12.82 -7.56 8.11
CA PRO A 357 12.26 -7.17 9.40
C PRO A 357 12.08 -5.65 9.54
N MET A 358 11.16 -5.24 10.41
CA MET A 358 11.02 -3.84 10.83
C MET A 358 12.07 -3.47 11.90
N TYR A 359 13.31 -3.28 11.49
CA TYR A 359 14.38 -2.85 12.39
C TYR A 359 14.30 -1.36 12.71
N MET A 360 14.21 -1.03 14.00
CA MET A 360 14.08 0.35 14.50
C MET A 360 15.33 0.87 15.20
N GLY A 361 16.35 0.03 15.32
CA GLY A 361 17.64 0.36 15.89
C GLY A 361 17.78 -0.06 17.35
N ALA A 362 18.83 -0.83 17.67
CA ALA A 362 19.13 -1.28 19.03
C ALA A 362 19.27 -0.11 20.02
N ILE A 363 19.93 0.97 19.59
CA ILE A 363 20.08 2.22 20.37
C ILE A 363 18.72 2.86 20.66
N THR A 364 17.83 2.91 19.66
CA THR A 364 16.50 3.52 19.79
C THR A 364 15.64 2.76 20.79
N VAL A 365 15.63 1.42 20.71
CA VAL A 365 14.89 0.56 21.64
C VAL A 365 15.46 0.70 23.05
N PHE A 366 16.79 0.70 23.22
CA PHE A 366 17.43 0.94 24.52
C PHE A 366 17.03 2.29 25.12
N LEU A 367 17.11 3.39 24.33
CA LEU A 367 16.73 4.73 24.80
C LEU A 367 15.24 4.82 25.16
N PHE A 368 14.37 4.14 24.40
CA PHE A 368 12.95 4.07 24.71
C PHE A 368 12.70 3.37 26.06
N LEU A 369 13.30 2.21 26.30
CA LEU A 369 13.18 1.51 27.58
C LEU A 369 13.79 2.31 28.74
N LEU A 370 14.93 2.96 28.51
CA LEU A 370 15.53 3.88 29.49
C LEU A 370 14.56 5.03 29.82
N ALA A 371 13.85 5.56 28.81
CA ALA A 371 12.89 6.64 29.00
C ALA A 371 11.69 6.20 29.86
N LEU A 372 11.23 4.96 29.75
CA LEU A 372 10.15 4.44 30.60
C LEU A 372 10.52 4.51 32.10
N GLY A 373 11.78 4.37 32.45
CA GLY A 373 12.27 4.48 33.81
C GLY A 373 12.57 5.93 34.27
N LEU A 374 13.14 6.75 33.38
CA LEU A 374 13.66 8.07 33.72
C LEU A 374 12.73 9.24 33.39
N TYR A 375 11.97 9.14 32.31
CA TYR A 375 11.16 10.26 31.84
C TYR A 375 9.83 10.33 32.59
N ARG A 376 9.53 11.49 33.19
CA ARG A 376 8.32 11.71 34.00
C ARG A 376 7.31 12.67 33.37
N GLY A 377 7.55 13.13 32.14
CA GLY A 377 6.63 13.99 31.40
C GLY A 377 5.38 13.25 30.91
N LYS A 378 4.33 14.04 30.57
CA LYS A 378 3.11 13.50 29.96
C LYS A 378 3.39 12.80 28.62
N GLU A 379 4.48 13.19 27.95
CA GLU A 379 4.92 12.65 26.67
C GLU A 379 5.12 11.13 26.74
N LYS A 380 5.56 10.60 27.90
CA LYS A 380 5.69 9.15 28.10
C LYS A 380 4.40 8.39 27.83
N TRP A 381 3.29 8.90 28.29
CA TRP A 381 2.01 8.17 28.22
C TRP A 381 1.41 8.17 26.82
N TRP A 382 1.38 9.33 26.16
CA TRP A 382 0.80 9.39 24.82
C TRP A 382 1.70 8.77 23.73
N LEU A 383 2.96 8.47 24.03
CA LEU A 383 3.85 7.68 23.19
C LEU A 383 3.80 6.19 23.53
N LEU A 384 3.66 5.82 24.80
CA LEU A 384 3.57 4.42 25.21
C LEU A 384 2.24 3.76 24.79
N ILE A 385 1.12 4.46 24.97
CA ILE A 385 -0.21 3.91 24.62
C ILE A 385 -0.27 3.47 23.16
N PRO A 386 0.01 4.32 22.16
CA PRO A 386 -0.03 3.87 20.76
C PRO A 386 1.06 2.84 20.43
N THR A 387 2.21 2.85 21.14
CA THR A 387 3.22 1.78 21.00
C THR A 387 2.62 0.42 21.34
N LEU A 388 1.92 0.31 22.49
CA LEU A 388 1.29 -0.95 22.90
C LEU A 388 0.15 -1.36 21.97
N ILE A 389 -0.65 -0.39 21.51
CA ILE A 389 -1.70 -0.63 20.50
C ILE A 389 -1.06 -1.15 19.20
N GLY A 390 0.01 -0.52 18.73
CA GLY A 390 0.72 -0.91 17.51
C GLY A 390 1.28 -2.33 17.57
N VAL A 391 1.87 -2.72 18.71
CA VAL A 391 2.31 -4.11 18.93
C VAL A 391 1.11 -5.06 18.90
N GLY A 392 0.05 -4.75 19.66
CA GLY A 392 -1.14 -5.61 19.74
C GLY A 392 -1.79 -5.83 18.37
N LEU A 393 -1.89 -4.78 17.55
CA LEU A 393 -2.41 -4.86 16.18
C LEU A 393 -1.50 -5.67 15.26
N ALA A 394 -0.19 -5.50 15.37
CA ALA A 394 0.77 -6.20 14.52
C ALA A 394 0.80 -7.71 14.75
N LEU A 395 0.52 -8.15 15.97
CA LEU A 395 0.46 -9.57 16.34
C LEU A 395 -0.69 -10.32 15.64
N GLY A 396 -1.73 -9.62 15.19
CA GLY A 396 -2.79 -10.20 14.38
C GLY A 396 -3.37 -11.50 14.93
N TYR A 397 -3.27 -12.61 14.19
CA TYR A 397 -3.80 -13.90 14.64
C TYR A 397 -3.08 -14.46 15.88
N HIS A 398 -1.83 -14.03 16.16
CA HIS A 398 -1.15 -14.41 17.39
C HIS A 398 -1.71 -13.72 18.65
N PHE A 399 -2.58 -12.69 18.46
CA PHE A 399 -3.31 -12.05 19.55
C PHE A 399 -4.79 -11.83 19.17
N MET A 400 -5.45 -12.92 18.79
CA MET A 400 -6.79 -12.93 18.21
C MET A 400 -7.87 -12.18 19.02
N PRO A 401 -7.95 -12.25 20.36
CA PRO A 401 -8.95 -11.47 21.10
C PRO A 401 -8.85 -9.95 20.87
N PHE A 402 -7.63 -9.42 20.80
CA PHE A 402 -7.39 -8.02 20.53
C PHE A 402 -7.69 -7.66 19.06
N THR A 403 -7.28 -8.54 18.15
CA THR A 403 -7.51 -8.39 16.71
C THR A 403 -9.00 -8.40 16.37
N ARG A 404 -9.78 -9.35 16.92
CA ARG A 404 -11.23 -9.39 16.74
C ARG A 404 -11.92 -8.16 17.27
N PHE A 405 -11.50 -7.64 18.45
CA PHE A 405 -12.04 -6.40 18.97
C PHE A 405 -11.87 -5.25 17.97
N TRP A 406 -10.67 -5.07 17.41
CA TRP A 406 -10.42 -4.02 16.42
C TRP A 406 -11.16 -4.28 15.09
N TYR A 407 -11.19 -5.50 14.61
CA TYR A 407 -11.81 -5.89 13.36
C TYR A 407 -13.33 -5.64 13.37
N TYR A 408 -14.02 -5.99 14.45
CA TYR A 408 -15.48 -5.87 14.53
C TYR A 408 -15.96 -4.52 15.05
N TYR A 409 -15.22 -3.85 15.93
CA TYR A 409 -15.72 -2.66 16.62
C TYR A 409 -15.04 -1.35 16.20
N MET A 410 -13.82 -1.39 15.62
CA MET A 410 -13.16 -0.16 15.21
C MET A 410 -13.55 0.20 13.77
N PRO A 411 -14.04 1.43 13.53
CA PRO A 411 -14.49 1.84 12.19
C PRO A 411 -13.41 1.63 11.14
N PHE A 412 -13.79 1.05 9.99
CA PHE A 412 -12.94 0.82 8.82
C PHE A 412 -11.76 -0.14 9.01
N TYR A 413 -11.48 -0.65 10.21
CA TYR A 413 -10.33 -1.52 10.43
C TYR A 413 -10.42 -2.84 9.64
N ASN A 414 -11.61 -3.38 9.47
CA ASN A 414 -11.90 -4.58 8.66
C ASN A 414 -11.69 -4.40 7.14
N LYS A 415 -11.28 -3.21 6.68
CA LYS A 415 -10.89 -2.93 5.29
C LYS A 415 -9.38 -3.03 5.06
N PHE A 416 -8.60 -3.23 6.12
CA PHE A 416 -7.14 -3.24 6.07
C PHE A 416 -6.59 -4.67 6.13
N ARG A 417 -5.51 -4.90 5.40
CA ARG A 417 -4.74 -6.15 5.42
C ARG A 417 -3.31 -5.90 5.91
N THR A 418 -2.56 -7.00 6.13
CA THR A 418 -1.15 -6.91 6.54
C THR A 418 -1.02 -6.17 7.87
N VAL A 419 -1.60 -6.77 8.90
CA VAL A 419 -1.69 -6.18 10.25
C VAL A 419 -0.32 -5.83 10.85
N SER A 420 0.77 -6.54 10.46
CA SER A 420 2.15 -6.21 10.84
C SER A 420 2.56 -4.78 10.49
N MET A 421 1.90 -4.14 9.50
CA MET A 421 2.13 -2.74 9.16
C MET A 421 1.86 -1.78 10.33
N ALA A 422 1.07 -2.17 11.33
CA ALA A 422 0.82 -1.35 12.54
C ALA A 422 2.11 -1.00 13.30
N LEU A 423 3.20 -1.76 13.11
CA LEU A 423 4.52 -1.43 13.68
C LEU A 423 5.07 -0.08 13.19
N VAL A 424 4.54 0.53 12.13
CA VAL A 424 4.91 1.91 11.75
C VAL A 424 4.60 2.92 12.86
N ILE A 425 3.67 2.63 13.77
CA ILE A 425 3.44 3.45 14.97
C ILE A 425 4.71 3.53 15.80
N LEU A 426 5.39 2.39 15.99
CA LEU A 426 6.62 2.27 16.78
C LEU A 426 7.78 3.00 16.11
N GLN A 427 7.83 3.04 14.77
CA GLN A 427 8.82 3.78 13.98
C GLN A 427 8.91 5.26 14.39
N TYR A 428 7.82 5.85 14.86
CA TYR A 428 7.76 7.22 15.35
C TYR A 428 7.86 7.30 16.87
N THR A 429 7.11 6.48 17.58
CA THR A 429 6.98 6.61 19.04
C THR A 429 8.26 6.23 19.80
N LEU A 430 9.01 5.22 19.32
CA LEU A 430 10.26 4.82 19.97
C LEU A 430 11.34 5.90 19.85
N PRO A 431 11.68 6.45 18.67
CA PRO A 431 12.65 7.53 18.55
C PRO A 431 12.20 8.81 19.28
N MET A 432 10.91 9.17 19.22
CA MET A 432 10.40 10.37 19.90
C MET A 432 10.68 10.33 21.41
N LEU A 433 10.30 9.23 22.07
CA LEU A 433 10.51 9.10 23.52
C LEU A 433 11.99 8.90 23.87
N GLY A 434 12.72 8.13 23.05
CA GLY A 434 14.15 7.89 23.23
C GLY A 434 14.98 9.18 23.12
N PHE A 435 14.72 10.02 22.12
CA PHE A 435 15.44 11.29 21.94
C PHE A 435 14.96 12.38 22.92
N LEU A 436 13.72 12.31 23.43
CA LEU A 436 13.25 13.17 24.52
C LEU A 436 14.06 12.91 25.81
N VAL A 437 14.28 11.65 26.18
CA VAL A 437 15.09 11.36 27.38
C VAL A 437 16.56 11.70 27.16
N LEU A 438 17.09 11.47 25.95
CA LEU A 438 18.46 11.84 25.59
C LEU A 438 18.66 13.36 25.69
N ASP A 439 17.75 14.17 25.13
CA ASP A 439 17.82 15.64 25.23
C ASP A 439 17.71 16.11 26.67
N ARG A 440 16.87 15.48 27.48
CA ARG A 440 16.75 15.81 28.90
C ARG A 440 18.03 15.49 29.65
N ILE A 441 18.65 14.33 29.42
CA ILE A 441 19.94 13.98 30.00
C ILE A 441 21.02 14.99 29.62
N VAL A 442 21.08 15.42 28.36
CA VAL A 442 22.03 16.40 27.86
C VAL A 442 21.79 17.77 28.48
N ARG A 443 20.54 18.19 28.70
CA ARG A 443 20.16 19.48 29.23
C ARG A 443 20.34 19.56 30.75
N ASP A 444 19.71 18.63 31.46
CA ASP A 444 19.49 18.71 32.90
C ASP A 444 20.37 17.71 33.66
N GLY A 445 21.00 16.75 33.00
CA GLY A 445 21.62 15.59 33.62
C GLY A 445 20.60 14.57 34.15
N TYR A 446 21.03 13.75 35.06
CA TYR A 446 20.18 12.75 35.71
C TYR A 446 20.65 12.42 37.13
N ASP A 447 19.72 11.94 37.98
CA ASP A 447 20.08 11.32 39.26
C ASP A 447 20.77 9.96 39.03
N ARG A 448 21.97 9.79 39.61
CA ARG A 448 22.77 8.59 39.42
C ARG A 448 22.12 7.30 39.92
N LYS A 449 21.37 7.36 41.01
CA LYS A 449 20.68 6.17 41.56
C LYS A 449 19.55 5.76 40.62
N ALA A 450 18.74 6.73 40.14
CA ALA A 450 17.66 6.50 39.19
C ALA A 450 18.20 5.99 37.83
N PHE A 451 19.30 6.60 37.34
CA PHE A 451 19.94 6.14 36.11
C PHE A 451 20.48 4.71 36.22
N ARG A 452 21.19 4.41 37.33
CA ARG A 452 21.71 3.05 37.55
C ARG A 452 20.58 2.02 37.51
N LYS A 453 19.46 2.28 38.22
CA LYS A 453 18.31 1.36 38.23
C LYS A 453 17.66 1.22 36.82
N ALA A 454 17.29 2.32 36.21
CA ALA A 454 16.61 2.32 34.93
C ALA A 454 17.53 1.89 33.76
N GLY A 455 18.80 2.34 33.80
CA GLY A 455 19.79 2.01 32.77
C GLY A 455 20.21 0.55 32.80
N LEU A 456 20.41 -0.04 34.00
CA LEU A 456 20.70 -1.48 34.11
C LEU A 456 19.50 -2.34 33.70
N ALA A 457 18.28 -1.93 34.05
CA ALA A 457 17.07 -2.63 33.58
C ALA A 457 16.92 -2.56 32.05
N ALA A 458 17.09 -1.37 31.44
CA ALA A 458 17.05 -1.22 29.97
C ALA A 458 18.20 -2.00 29.31
N PHE A 459 19.40 -1.98 29.90
CA PHE A 459 20.55 -2.75 29.41
C PHE A 459 20.31 -4.26 29.49
N ALA A 460 19.74 -4.77 30.58
CA ALA A 460 19.41 -6.18 30.71
C ALA A 460 18.41 -6.66 29.65
N LEU A 461 17.38 -5.84 29.39
CA LEU A 461 16.35 -6.13 28.41
C LEU A 461 16.81 -5.99 26.94
N THR A 462 17.92 -5.31 26.67
CA THR A 462 18.44 -5.10 25.31
C THR A 462 19.81 -5.74 25.14
N GLY A 463 20.87 -5.19 25.75
CA GLY A 463 22.22 -5.72 25.68
C GLY A 463 22.34 -7.10 26.32
N GLY A 464 21.73 -7.34 27.49
CA GLY A 464 21.71 -8.65 28.17
C GLY A 464 20.98 -9.69 27.33
N PHE A 465 19.85 -9.35 26.75
CA PHE A 465 19.13 -10.20 25.80
C PHE A 465 19.97 -10.50 24.55
N SER A 466 20.61 -9.48 23.95
CA SER A 466 21.52 -9.66 22.81
C SER A 466 22.71 -10.56 23.14
N LEU A 467 23.27 -10.45 24.36
CA LEU A 467 24.33 -11.34 24.85
C LEU A 467 23.84 -12.80 24.94
N LEU A 468 22.66 -13.02 25.49
CA LEU A 468 22.03 -14.35 25.56
C LEU A 468 21.84 -14.95 24.15
N CYS A 469 21.40 -14.15 23.18
CA CYS A 469 21.30 -14.55 21.77
C CYS A 469 22.67 -15.01 21.21
N CYS A 470 23.74 -14.28 21.53
CA CYS A 470 25.09 -14.65 21.07
C CYS A 470 25.56 -15.99 21.66
N LEU A 471 25.32 -16.19 22.98
CA LEU A 471 25.86 -17.33 23.73
C LEU A 471 25.04 -18.60 23.52
N ALA A 472 23.73 -18.50 23.47
CA ALA A 472 22.80 -19.63 23.46
C ALA A 472 21.69 -19.46 22.41
N PRO A 473 22.01 -19.40 21.09
CA PRO A 473 21.01 -19.21 20.02
C PRO A 473 19.94 -20.31 20.02
N GLY A 474 20.27 -21.55 20.38
CA GLY A 474 19.31 -22.66 20.43
C GLY A 474 18.14 -22.48 21.42
N LEU A 475 18.19 -21.48 22.31
CA LEU A 475 17.04 -21.15 23.16
C LEU A 475 15.93 -20.43 22.41
N PHE A 476 16.20 -19.90 21.21
CA PHE A 476 15.28 -19.05 20.46
C PHE A 476 14.58 -19.77 19.30
N GLY A 477 14.92 -21.03 19.04
CA GLY A 477 14.26 -21.85 18.03
C GLY A 477 15.19 -22.82 17.32
N THR A 478 14.62 -23.56 16.38
CA THR A 478 15.34 -24.52 15.53
C THR A 478 16.01 -23.87 14.33
N PHE A 479 15.67 -22.63 14.01
CA PHE A 479 16.08 -21.90 12.82
C PHE A 479 15.61 -22.56 11.51
N SER A 480 14.62 -23.46 11.58
CA SER A 480 13.97 -24.09 10.43
C SER A 480 12.72 -23.29 10.06
N ALA A 481 12.42 -23.21 8.77
CA ALA A 481 11.24 -22.52 8.22
C ALA A 481 10.25 -23.55 7.63
N ALA A 482 8.97 -23.15 7.56
CA ALA A 482 7.97 -23.95 6.84
C ALA A 482 8.32 -24.11 5.35
N SER A 483 8.99 -23.12 4.76
CA SER A 483 9.52 -23.18 3.37
C SER A 483 10.64 -24.18 3.15
N ASP A 484 11.22 -24.75 4.21
CA ASP A 484 12.26 -25.78 4.10
C ASP A 484 11.64 -27.17 3.82
N ALA A 485 10.32 -27.31 3.95
CA ALA A 485 9.62 -28.57 3.70
C ALA A 485 9.85 -29.06 2.25
N GLY A 486 10.27 -30.30 2.11
CA GLY A 486 10.59 -30.89 0.80
C GLY A 486 12.01 -30.62 0.30
N MET A 487 12.83 -29.82 0.99
CA MET A 487 14.26 -29.67 0.68
C MET A 487 15.05 -30.86 1.23
N GLN A 488 16.21 -31.15 0.60
CA GLN A 488 17.14 -32.15 1.11
C GLN A 488 17.68 -31.74 2.49
N GLU A 489 17.73 -32.66 3.43
CA GLU A 489 18.16 -32.43 4.82
C GLU A 489 19.55 -31.73 4.91
N VAL A 490 20.49 -32.16 4.09
CA VAL A 490 21.85 -31.57 4.04
C VAL A 490 21.83 -30.10 3.64
N LEU A 491 20.88 -29.69 2.75
CA LEU A 491 20.69 -28.29 2.34
C LEU A 491 20.05 -27.49 3.47
N VAL A 492 19.06 -28.06 4.15
CA VAL A 492 18.40 -27.44 5.32
C VAL A 492 19.43 -27.20 6.43
N ASP A 493 20.29 -28.17 6.73
CA ASP A 493 21.36 -28.05 7.72
C ASP A 493 22.34 -26.91 7.38
N ALA A 494 22.68 -26.75 6.10
CA ALA A 494 23.53 -25.67 5.66
C ALA A 494 22.84 -24.29 5.80
N LEU A 495 21.55 -24.19 5.46
CA LEU A 495 20.73 -22.98 5.66
C LEU A 495 20.61 -22.61 7.14
N VAL A 496 20.37 -23.58 8.00
CA VAL A 496 20.29 -23.37 9.47
C VAL A 496 21.61 -22.81 9.99
N ARG A 497 22.76 -23.31 9.51
CA ARG A 497 24.08 -22.74 9.88
C ARG A 497 24.23 -21.28 9.44
N ASP A 498 23.77 -20.93 8.26
CA ASP A 498 23.80 -19.56 7.76
C ASP A 498 22.86 -18.66 8.58
N ARG A 499 21.64 -19.10 8.90
CA ARG A 499 20.68 -18.39 9.74
C ARG A 499 21.22 -18.13 11.14
N ILE A 500 21.85 -19.13 11.78
CA ILE A 500 22.53 -18.98 13.10
C ILE A 500 23.69 -17.98 13.01
N ALA A 501 24.47 -18.00 11.92
CA ALA A 501 25.58 -17.07 11.75
C ALA A 501 25.10 -15.62 11.64
N LEU A 502 24.03 -15.37 10.87
CA LEU A 502 23.38 -14.06 10.75
C LEU A 502 22.84 -13.58 12.11
N PHE A 503 22.08 -14.44 12.79
CA PHE A 503 21.51 -14.18 14.11
C PHE A 503 22.58 -13.74 15.11
N ARG A 504 23.69 -14.51 15.25
CA ARG A 504 24.80 -14.20 16.15
C ARG A 504 25.50 -12.89 15.79
N ARG A 505 25.76 -12.67 14.50
CA ARG A 505 26.40 -11.43 14.00
C ARG A 505 25.59 -10.20 14.43
N ASP A 506 24.29 -10.22 14.24
CA ASP A 506 23.43 -9.09 14.49
C ASP A 506 23.09 -8.90 15.97
N ALA A 507 23.02 -9.98 16.72
CA ALA A 507 22.97 -9.92 18.18
C ALA A 507 24.23 -9.27 18.78
N LEU A 508 25.44 -9.64 18.27
CA LEU A 508 26.71 -9.04 18.70
C LEU A 508 26.80 -7.56 18.34
N MET A 509 26.36 -7.19 17.12
CA MET A 509 26.27 -5.78 16.72
C MET A 509 25.36 -4.98 17.65
N SER A 510 24.17 -5.50 17.96
CA SER A 510 23.21 -4.84 18.84
C SER A 510 23.72 -4.71 20.26
N LEU A 511 24.37 -5.75 20.80
CA LEU A 511 25.06 -5.71 22.09
C LEU A 511 26.11 -4.60 22.13
N GLY A 512 26.99 -4.53 21.11
CA GLY A 512 28.03 -3.51 21.02
C GLY A 512 27.49 -2.09 20.98
N LEU A 513 26.43 -1.84 20.20
CA LEU A 513 25.76 -0.54 20.09
C LEU A 513 25.09 -0.11 21.40
N VAL A 514 24.38 -1.04 22.06
CA VAL A 514 23.76 -0.78 23.37
C VAL A 514 24.80 -0.53 24.45
N ALA A 515 25.87 -1.33 24.49
CA ALA A 515 26.96 -1.17 25.43
C ALA A 515 27.70 0.18 25.27
N ALA A 516 28.00 0.56 24.01
CA ALA A 516 28.59 1.85 23.69
C ALA A 516 27.66 3.02 24.12
N THR A 517 26.36 2.91 23.86
CA THR A 517 25.38 3.93 24.26
C THR A 517 25.29 4.05 25.78
N PHE A 518 25.21 2.92 26.48
CA PHE A 518 25.20 2.90 27.94
C PHE A 518 26.49 3.52 28.54
N ALA A 519 27.67 3.17 28.01
CA ALA A 519 28.95 3.72 28.41
C ALA A 519 29.05 5.24 28.18
N LEU A 520 28.56 5.75 27.01
CA LEU A 520 28.51 7.17 26.71
C LEU A 520 27.60 7.93 27.68
N LEU A 521 26.42 7.38 28.01
CA LEU A 521 25.51 7.99 28.98
C LEU A 521 26.09 7.94 30.40
N TRP A 522 26.74 6.84 30.77
CA TRP A 522 27.43 6.73 32.04
C TRP A 522 28.56 7.79 32.18
N TRP A 523 29.39 7.92 31.13
CA TRP A 523 30.46 8.93 31.07
C TRP A 523 29.89 10.36 31.14
N ALA A 524 28.76 10.64 30.50
CA ALA A 524 28.08 11.93 30.58
C ALA A 524 27.64 12.32 31.98
N GLY A 525 27.37 11.35 32.84
CA GLY A 525 26.96 11.54 34.24
C GLY A 525 28.13 11.68 35.24
N LEU A 526 29.38 11.58 34.80
CA LEU A 526 30.53 11.77 35.72
C LEU A 526 30.65 13.25 36.12
N PRO A 527 31.23 13.54 37.35
CA PRO A 527 31.43 14.91 37.82
C PRO A 527 32.19 15.74 36.78
N LYS A 528 31.72 16.96 36.54
CA LYS A 528 32.40 17.92 35.65
C LYS A 528 33.62 18.49 36.35
N LYS A 529 34.80 18.46 35.72
CA LYS A 529 35.96 19.25 36.19
C LYS A 529 35.79 20.69 35.70
N GLU A 530 36.14 21.69 36.49
CA GLU A 530 36.12 23.10 36.10
C GLU A 530 36.91 23.32 34.81
N GLY A 531 36.34 24.11 33.88
CA GLY A 531 36.99 24.41 32.58
C GLY A 531 36.86 23.30 31.52
N SER A 532 36.31 22.12 31.84
CA SER A 532 36.13 21.03 30.86
C SER A 532 34.94 21.24 29.97
N ALA A 533 35.03 20.76 28.74
CA ALA A 533 33.93 20.77 27.73
C ALA A 533 32.67 20.02 28.23
N ASP A 534 31.53 20.35 27.67
CA ASP A 534 30.26 19.73 28.07
C ASP A 534 30.14 18.28 27.53
N ARG A 535 30.57 17.32 28.40
CA ARG A 535 30.56 15.88 28.13
C ARG A 535 29.18 15.36 27.70
N ARG A 536 28.10 15.97 28.23
CA ARG A 536 26.71 15.52 27.94
C ARG A 536 26.36 15.78 26.51
N LEU A 537 26.73 16.95 25.95
CA LEU A 537 26.51 17.29 24.54
C LEU A 537 27.32 16.35 23.63
N TYR A 538 28.58 16.11 23.95
CA TYR A 538 29.41 15.21 23.17
C TYR A 538 28.87 13.77 23.18
N ALA A 539 28.41 13.26 24.33
CA ALA A 539 27.76 11.94 24.41
C ALA A 539 26.48 11.88 23.57
N GLY A 540 25.63 12.91 23.64
CA GLY A 540 24.40 12.97 22.83
C GLY A 540 24.68 13.00 21.32
N VAL A 541 25.68 13.78 20.87
CA VAL A 541 26.09 13.82 19.46
C VAL A 541 26.73 12.49 19.04
N ALA A 542 27.56 11.87 19.88
CA ALA A 542 28.16 10.57 19.59
C ALA A 542 27.09 9.46 19.46
N ILE A 543 26.08 9.46 20.32
CA ILE A 543 24.94 8.52 20.22
C ILE A 543 24.17 8.77 18.90
N SER A 544 23.92 10.02 18.54
CA SER A 544 23.29 10.36 17.26
C SER A 544 24.10 9.88 16.05
N ALA A 545 25.43 9.97 16.11
CA ALA A 545 26.34 9.46 15.08
C ALA A 545 26.30 7.91 15.02
N LEU A 546 26.25 7.23 16.17
CA LEU A 546 26.10 5.77 16.21
C LEU A 546 24.75 5.32 15.61
N VAL A 547 23.67 6.07 15.86
CA VAL A 547 22.35 5.84 15.22
C VAL A 547 22.48 5.99 13.71
N LEU A 548 23.12 7.05 13.21
CA LEU A 548 23.33 7.26 11.77
C LEU A 548 24.10 6.08 11.15
N ILE A 549 25.24 5.70 11.72
CA ILE A 549 26.05 4.60 11.20
C ILE A 549 25.27 3.28 11.19
N ASN A 550 24.59 2.97 12.29
CA ASN A 550 23.82 1.74 12.42
C ASN A 550 22.65 1.68 11.42
N MET A 551 21.81 2.72 11.41
CA MET A 551 20.61 2.71 10.57
C MET A 551 20.96 2.70 9.07
N THR A 552 22.00 3.43 8.65
CA THR A 552 22.44 3.42 7.25
C THR A 552 23.10 2.09 6.86
N ALA A 553 23.90 1.49 7.74
CA ALA A 553 24.54 0.21 7.48
C ALA A 553 23.53 -0.94 7.34
N VAL A 554 22.54 -1.01 8.25
CA VAL A 554 21.45 -1.99 8.14
C VAL A 554 20.57 -1.68 6.93
N GLY A 555 20.27 -0.40 6.68
CA GLY A 555 19.49 0.03 5.53
C GLY A 555 20.06 -0.41 4.18
N LYS A 556 21.39 -0.44 4.04
CA LYS A 556 22.07 -0.92 2.82
C LYS A 556 21.86 -2.41 2.53
N ARG A 557 21.39 -3.21 3.47
CA ARG A 557 20.98 -4.61 3.19
C ARG A 557 19.72 -4.66 2.31
N TYR A 558 18.82 -3.68 2.44
CA TYR A 558 17.50 -3.64 1.79
C TYR A 558 17.44 -2.71 0.58
N LEU A 559 18.28 -1.66 0.54
CA LEU A 559 18.35 -0.76 -0.61
C LEU A 559 19.82 -0.42 -0.89
N ASN A 560 20.41 -1.10 -1.86
CA ASN A 560 21.82 -0.99 -2.27
C ASN A 560 21.95 -0.79 -3.78
N ALA A 561 23.17 -0.78 -4.29
CA ALA A 561 23.50 -0.51 -5.70
C ALA A 561 22.86 -1.52 -6.67
N ASP A 562 22.70 -2.79 -6.25
CA ASP A 562 22.18 -3.87 -7.09
C ASP A 562 20.69 -3.68 -7.47
N HIS A 563 19.98 -2.88 -6.67
CA HIS A 563 18.56 -2.57 -6.93
C HIS A 563 18.35 -1.45 -7.96
N PHE A 564 19.44 -0.83 -8.50
CA PHE A 564 19.32 0.28 -9.43
C PHE A 564 19.69 -0.14 -10.85
N VAL A 565 18.80 0.16 -11.78
CA VAL A 565 18.94 -0.10 -13.22
C VAL A 565 18.85 1.19 -14.04
N SER A 566 19.29 1.15 -15.30
CA SER A 566 19.01 2.24 -16.23
C SER A 566 17.53 2.24 -16.64
N GLN A 567 17.01 3.43 -17.02
CA GLN A 567 15.65 3.53 -17.55
C GLN A 567 15.45 2.56 -18.73
N ARG A 568 16.41 2.49 -19.66
CA ARG A 568 16.36 1.58 -20.82
C ARG A 568 16.25 0.10 -20.41
N GLN A 569 16.95 -0.30 -19.35
CA GLN A 569 16.87 -1.68 -18.82
C GLN A 569 15.49 -1.93 -18.18
N PHE A 570 14.94 -0.96 -17.47
CA PHE A 570 13.59 -1.07 -16.92
C PHE A 570 12.55 -1.16 -18.04
N ASP A 571 12.62 -0.30 -19.05
CA ASP A 571 11.67 -0.29 -20.17
C ASP A 571 11.77 -1.55 -21.05
N SER A 572 12.94 -2.25 -21.06
CA SER A 572 13.14 -3.45 -21.86
C SER A 572 12.24 -4.63 -21.46
N GLN A 573 11.66 -4.63 -20.25
CA GLN A 573 10.71 -5.65 -19.82
C GLN A 573 9.34 -5.53 -20.51
N PHE A 574 9.03 -4.36 -21.11
CA PHE A 574 7.80 -4.09 -21.84
C PHE A 574 8.02 -4.11 -23.35
N ARG A 575 8.83 -5.05 -23.85
CA ARG A 575 8.98 -5.31 -25.29
C ARG A 575 7.99 -6.39 -25.72
N GLU A 576 7.38 -6.17 -26.88
CA GLU A 576 6.51 -7.16 -27.51
C GLU A 576 7.26 -8.48 -27.74
N ARG A 577 6.69 -9.55 -27.27
CA ARG A 577 7.14 -10.91 -27.58
C ARG A 577 6.63 -11.30 -28.98
N PRO A 578 7.19 -12.31 -29.64
CA PRO A 578 6.68 -12.81 -30.93
C PRO A 578 5.17 -13.14 -30.88
N VAL A 579 4.69 -13.73 -29.80
CA VAL A 579 3.26 -14.02 -29.60
C VAL A 579 2.42 -12.75 -29.52
N ASP A 580 2.90 -11.71 -28.82
CA ASP A 580 2.19 -10.41 -28.72
C ASP A 580 2.08 -9.75 -30.10
N GLN A 581 3.17 -9.78 -30.90
CA GLN A 581 3.18 -9.27 -32.27
C GLN A 581 2.17 -10.00 -33.17
N ALA A 582 2.02 -11.32 -33.00
CA ALA A 582 1.05 -12.10 -33.75
C ALA A 582 -0.39 -11.71 -33.40
N ILE A 583 -0.70 -11.56 -32.10
CA ILE A 583 -2.03 -11.17 -31.61
C ILE A 583 -2.40 -9.73 -32.04
N LEU A 584 -1.44 -8.80 -31.96
CA LEU A 584 -1.66 -7.38 -32.32
C LEU A 584 -1.93 -7.14 -33.83
N GLN A 585 -1.78 -8.18 -34.69
CA GLN A 585 -2.21 -8.10 -36.07
C GLN A 585 -3.73 -8.22 -36.23
N ASP A 586 -4.44 -8.74 -35.24
CA ASP A 586 -5.91 -8.76 -35.25
C ASP A 586 -6.45 -7.34 -35.02
N SER A 587 -7.22 -6.87 -35.97
CA SER A 587 -7.84 -5.54 -35.91
C SER A 587 -9.13 -5.47 -35.11
N ASP A 588 -9.65 -6.61 -34.62
CA ASP A 588 -10.84 -6.65 -33.77
C ASP A 588 -10.49 -6.01 -32.41
N PRO A 589 -11.14 -4.92 -32.00
CA PRO A 589 -10.81 -4.23 -30.76
C PRO A 589 -11.32 -4.94 -29.49
N SER A 590 -12.04 -6.06 -29.64
CA SER A 590 -12.87 -6.63 -28.57
C SER A 590 -12.35 -7.93 -27.95
N TYR A 591 -11.34 -8.59 -28.55
CA TYR A 591 -10.83 -9.86 -28.04
C TYR A 591 -10.14 -9.72 -26.67
N ARG A 592 -10.15 -10.80 -25.89
CA ARG A 592 -9.35 -10.93 -24.68
C ARG A 592 -8.36 -12.07 -24.77
N VAL A 593 -7.26 -11.91 -24.04
CA VAL A 593 -6.14 -12.84 -24.01
C VAL A 593 -6.07 -13.52 -22.62
N LEU A 594 -5.83 -14.82 -22.62
CA LEU A 594 -5.43 -15.60 -21.46
C LEU A 594 -3.96 -16.00 -21.62
N ASP A 595 -3.06 -15.43 -20.83
CA ASP A 595 -1.64 -15.71 -20.89
C ASP A 595 -1.23 -16.66 -19.75
N LEU A 596 -0.86 -17.89 -20.12
CA LEU A 596 -0.42 -18.94 -19.17
C LEU A 596 1.09 -18.99 -18.97
N THR A 597 1.86 -18.11 -19.63
CA THR A 597 3.32 -17.99 -19.42
C THR A 597 3.63 -17.23 -18.14
N VAL A 598 2.65 -16.54 -17.56
CA VAL A 598 2.74 -15.75 -16.32
C VAL A 598 1.71 -16.21 -15.28
N ASN A 599 1.81 -15.68 -14.07
CA ASN A 599 0.73 -15.89 -13.09
C ASN A 599 -0.50 -15.07 -13.46
N VAL A 600 -1.51 -15.72 -14.04
CA VAL A 600 -2.69 -15.07 -14.66
C VAL A 600 -3.32 -13.98 -13.79
N PHE A 601 -3.48 -14.21 -12.48
CA PHE A 601 -4.20 -13.29 -11.57
C PHE A 601 -3.28 -12.48 -10.67
N ASN A 602 -1.95 -12.53 -10.92
CA ASN A 602 -0.96 -11.80 -10.12
C ASN A 602 0.17 -11.20 -10.97
N ASP A 603 -0.05 -11.04 -12.27
CA ASP A 603 0.86 -10.40 -13.19
C ASP A 603 0.10 -9.44 -14.11
N SER A 604 0.69 -8.31 -14.45
CA SER A 604 0.09 -7.28 -15.32
C SER A 604 0.85 -7.06 -16.63
N HIS A 605 1.88 -7.85 -16.91
CA HIS A 605 2.63 -7.73 -18.15
C HIS A 605 1.73 -7.91 -19.40
N PRO A 606 0.82 -8.93 -19.45
CA PRO A 606 -0.11 -9.06 -20.58
C PRO A 606 -1.04 -7.84 -20.73
N SER A 607 -1.43 -7.19 -19.63
CA SER A 607 -2.29 -6.00 -19.63
C SER A 607 -1.64 -4.76 -20.25
N TYR A 608 -0.32 -4.78 -20.45
CA TYR A 608 0.39 -3.72 -21.17
C TYR A 608 0.08 -3.74 -22.69
N PHE A 609 -0.11 -4.91 -23.27
CA PHE A 609 -0.30 -5.10 -24.70
C PHE A 609 -1.74 -5.41 -25.09
N HIS A 610 -2.48 -6.12 -24.24
CA HIS A 610 -3.77 -6.72 -24.57
C HIS A 610 -4.83 -6.46 -23.50
N LYS A 611 -6.09 -6.57 -23.90
CA LYS A 611 -7.19 -6.80 -22.97
C LYS A 611 -7.05 -8.21 -22.39
N ASN A 612 -6.95 -8.32 -21.06
CA ASN A 612 -6.57 -9.54 -20.40
C ASN A 612 -7.68 -10.05 -19.46
N ILE A 613 -7.84 -11.38 -19.44
CA ILE A 613 -8.70 -12.06 -18.44
C ILE A 613 -8.12 -11.94 -17.05
N GLY A 614 -6.80 -11.98 -16.93
CA GLY A 614 -6.07 -11.82 -15.69
C GLY A 614 -5.69 -10.38 -15.38
N GLY A 615 -4.62 -10.23 -14.59
CA GLY A 615 -4.06 -8.96 -14.20
C GLY A 615 -3.54 -8.96 -12.76
N TYR A 616 -3.06 -7.80 -12.32
CA TYR A 616 -2.62 -7.59 -10.93
C TYR A 616 -3.42 -6.47 -10.29
N SER A 617 -4.22 -6.76 -9.27
CA SER A 617 -4.83 -5.73 -8.42
C SER A 617 -5.21 -6.28 -7.05
N PRO A 618 -4.78 -5.63 -5.95
CA PRO A 618 -5.21 -5.99 -4.59
C PRO A 618 -6.62 -5.49 -4.25
N VAL A 619 -7.30 -4.86 -5.21
CA VAL A 619 -8.63 -4.24 -5.07
C VAL A 619 -9.49 -4.52 -6.30
N LYS A 620 -9.38 -5.72 -6.88
CA LYS A 620 -10.25 -6.15 -7.97
C LYS A 620 -11.72 -6.25 -7.50
N LEU A 621 -12.66 -6.23 -8.44
CA LEU A 621 -14.09 -6.38 -8.14
C LEU A 621 -14.35 -7.73 -7.44
N GLN A 622 -15.19 -7.73 -6.43
CA GLN A 622 -15.48 -8.95 -5.64
C GLN A 622 -16.11 -10.04 -6.50
N ARG A 623 -17.11 -9.69 -7.32
CA ARG A 623 -17.76 -10.66 -8.21
C ARG A 623 -16.80 -11.29 -9.21
N TYR A 624 -15.76 -10.55 -9.63
CA TYR A 624 -14.72 -11.12 -10.47
C TYR A 624 -13.79 -12.06 -9.68
N GLN A 625 -13.52 -11.75 -8.41
CA GLN A 625 -12.78 -12.66 -7.52
C GLN A 625 -13.56 -13.95 -7.28
N ASP A 626 -14.87 -13.87 -7.03
CA ASP A 626 -15.73 -15.05 -6.88
C ASP A 626 -15.72 -15.90 -8.16
N LEU A 627 -15.74 -15.25 -9.33
CA LEU A 627 -15.63 -15.92 -10.63
C LEU A 627 -14.26 -16.62 -10.82
N ILE A 628 -13.18 -16.00 -10.36
CA ILE A 628 -11.83 -16.61 -10.36
C ILE A 628 -11.83 -17.89 -9.51
N GLU A 629 -12.39 -17.83 -8.31
CA GLU A 629 -12.39 -18.94 -7.35
C GLU A 629 -13.28 -20.11 -7.81
N GLN A 630 -14.49 -19.80 -8.31
CA GLN A 630 -15.48 -20.81 -8.66
C GLN A 630 -15.30 -21.41 -10.06
N TYR A 631 -14.84 -20.62 -11.04
CA TYR A 631 -14.81 -21.05 -12.45
C TYR A 631 -13.47 -20.82 -13.14
N LEU A 632 -12.90 -19.61 -13.16
CA LEU A 632 -11.74 -19.32 -13.99
C LEU A 632 -10.52 -20.18 -13.64
N SER A 633 -10.23 -20.35 -12.35
CA SER A 633 -9.11 -21.22 -11.93
C SER A 633 -9.36 -22.70 -12.27
N PRO A 634 -10.53 -23.31 -12.01
CA PRO A 634 -10.88 -24.64 -12.50
C PRO A 634 -10.83 -24.80 -14.02
N GLU A 635 -11.39 -23.83 -14.78
CA GLU A 635 -11.40 -23.88 -16.27
C GLU A 635 -9.98 -23.77 -16.83
N ILE A 636 -9.15 -22.88 -16.32
CA ILE A 636 -7.73 -22.74 -16.71
C ILE A 636 -6.97 -24.05 -16.44
N ASN A 637 -7.21 -24.69 -15.29
CA ASN A 637 -6.59 -25.96 -14.98
C ASN A 637 -7.10 -27.10 -15.89
N ALA A 638 -8.36 -27.08 -16.28
CA ALA A 638 -8.93 -28.03 -17.24
C ALA A 638 -8.30 -27.83 -18.64
N LEU A 639 -8.21 -26.57 -19.09
CA LEU A 639 -7.57 -26.17 -20.33
C LEU A 639 -6.11 -26.65 -20.37
N ALA A 640 -5.32 -26.31 -19.33
CA ALA A 640 -3.90 -26.66 -19.27
C ALA A 640 -3.68 -28.21 -19.32
N ARG A 641 -4.57 -28.97 -18.70
CA ARG A 641 -4.53 -30.44 -18.79
C ARG A 641 -4.88 -30.97 -20.18
N ALA A 642 -5.87 -30.37 -20.82
CA ALA A 642 -6.30 -30.80 -22.14
C ALA A 642 -5.22 -30.56 -23.23
N VAL A 643 -4.56 -29.42 -23.19
CA VAL A 643 -3.52 -29.08 -24.16
C VAL A 643 -2.12 -29.60 -23.81
N GLY A 644 -1.90 -30.07 -22.57
CA GLY A 644 -0.57 -30.47 -22.07
C GLY A 644 0.09 -31.65 -22.80
N GLY A 645 -0.66 -32.41 -23.62
CA GLY A 645 -0.14 -33.50 -24.45
C GLY A 645 0.13 -33.11 -25.93
N ALA A 646 -0.31 -31.93 -26.35
CA ALA A 646 -0.20 -31.47 -27.75
C ALA A 646 1.26 -31.13 -28.08
N ARG A 647 1.65 -31.43 -29.32
CA ARG A 647 3.00 -31.17 -29.87
C ARG A 647 3.02 -30.02 -30.87
N THR A 648 1.87 -29.65 -31.38
CA THR A 648 1.68 -28.57 -32.35
C THR A 648 0.57 -27.63 -31.89
N VAL A 649 0.57 -26.40 -32.40
CA VAL A 649 -0.50 -25.42 -32.16
C VAL A 649 -1.86 -25.96 -32.58
N SER A 650 -1.93 -26.59 -33.78
CA SER A 650 -3.20 -27.18 -34.29
C SER A 650 -3.73 -28.30 -33.40
N GLU A 651 -2.86 -29.20 -32.90
CA GLU A 651 -3.27 -30.26 -31.95
C GLU A 651 -3.78 -29.68 -30.64
N ALA A 652 -3.17 -28.57 -30.16
CA ALA A 652 -3.59 -27.88 -28.95
C ALA A 652 -4.95 -27.17 -29.16
N GLU A 653 -5.16 -26.55 -30.32
CA GLU A 653 -6.45 -25.90 -30.67
C GLU A 653 -7.59 -26.93 -30.77
N ASP A 654 -7.31 -28.09 -31.37
CA ASP A 654 -8.28 -29.18 -31.49
C ASP A 654 -8.63 -29.81 -30.13
N ALA A 655 -7.68 -29.78 -29.19
CA ALA A 655 -7.86 -30.29 -27.84
C ALA A 655 -8.54 -29.29 -26.87
N LEU A 656 -8.74 -28.02 -27.29
CA LEU A 656 -9.38 -27.02 -26.43
C LEU A 656 -10.80 -27.46 -26.07
N PRO A 657 -11.13 -27.60 -24.77
CA PRO A 657 -12.48 -27.88 -24.34
C PRO A 657 -13.37 -26.62 -24.44
N GLU A 658 -14.67 -26.82 -24.55
CA GLU A 658 -15.61 -25.72 -24.33
C GLU A 658 -15.66 -25.36 -22.84
N LEU A 659 -15.35 -24.10 -22.53
CA LEU A 659 -15.27 -23.57 -21.17
C LEU A 659 -16.17 -22.34 -21.09
N PRO A 660 -17.36 -22.48 -20.46
CA PRO A 660 -18.44 -21.50 -20.61
C PRO A 660 -18.05 -20.12 -20.08
N VAL A 661 -17.32 -20.04 -18.98
CA VAL A 661 -16.97 -18.75 -18.37
C VAL A 661 -15.84 -18.05 -19.14
N LEU A 662 -14.83 -18.77 -19.58
CA LEU A 662 -13.82 -18.20 -20.49
C LEU A 662 -14.43 -17.79 -21.84
N SER A 663 -15.43 -18.53 -22.33
CA SER A 663 -16.12 -18.21 -23.59
C SER A 663 -16.96 -16.94 -23.49
N MET A 664 -17.76 -16.78 -22.41
CA MET A 664 -18.57 -15.57 -22.19
C MET A 664 -17.72 -14.31 -21.96
N LEU A 665 -16.51 -14.46 -21.43
CA LEU A 665 -15.54 -13.37 -21.29
C LEU A 665 -14.81 -13.04 -22.59
N ASN A 666 -15.21 -13.60 -23.74
CA ASN A 666 -14.59 -13.39 -25.06
C ASN A 666 -13.08 -13.69 -25.05
N THR A 667 -12.67 -14.77 -24.37
CA THR A 667 -11.28 -15.24 -24.36
C THR A 667 -10.96 -15.86 -25.71
N ARG A 668 -10.45 -15.04 -26.64
CA ARG A 668 -10.17 -15.46 -28.03
C ARG A 668 -8.81 -16.09 -28.18
N TYR A 669 -7.80 -15.56 -27.48
CA TYR A 669 -6.43 -16.05 -27.57
C TYR A 669 -5.94 -16.64 -26.26
N VAL A 670 -5.26 -17.80 -26.37
CA VAL A 670 -4.57 -18.44 -25.25
C VAL A 670 -3.08 -18.52 -25.57
N VAL A 671 -2.25 -17.96 -24.72
CA VAL A 671 -0.78 -17.95 -24.85
C VAL A 671 -0.18 -19.03 -23.96
N LEU A 672 0.55 -19.97 -24.58
CA LEU A 672 1.27 -21.07 -23.89
C LEU A 672 2.77 -20.87 -23.90
N ASP A 673 3.31 -20.15 -24.89
CA ASP A 673 4.74 -19.91 -25.08
C ASP A 673 4.98 -18.54 -25.69
N ASP A 674 6.04 -17.85 -25.27
CA ASP A 674 6.38 -16.49 -25.71
C ASP A 674 6.73 -16.39 -27.20
N ASN A 675 7.20 -17.51 -27.82
CA ASN A 675 7.73 -17.56 -29.17
C ASN A 675 6.83 -18.35 -30.15
N ALA A 676 5.80 -19.03 -29.66
CA ALA A 676 4.84 -19.75 -30.48
C ALA A 676 3.65 -18.85 -30.88
N ALA A 677 2.92 -19.27 -31.91
CA ALA A 677 1.64 -18.64 -32.21
C ALA A 677 0.62 -18.88 -31.10
N PRO A 678 -0.26 -17.90 -30.77
CA PRO A 678 -1.31 -18.09 -29.78
C PRO A 678 -2.32 -19.13 -30.25
N LEU A 679 -2.96 -19.86 -29.32
CA LEU A 679 -4.10 -20.71 -29.64
C LEU A 679 -5.33 -19.82 -29.86
N VAL A 680 -6.16 -20.16 -30.85
CA VAL A 680 -7.44 -19.50 -31.09
C VAL A 680 -8.57 -20.30 -30.46
N ASN A 681 -9.27 -19.71 -29.50
CA ASN A 681 -10.44 -20.32 -28.88
C ASN A 681 -11.68 -20.10 -29.75
N ARG A 682 -12.12 -21.14 -30.44
CA ARG A 682 -13.32 -21.14 -31.30
C ARG A 682 -14.66 -21.02 -30.54
N TYR A 683 -14.64 -21.22 -29.23
CA TYR A 683 -15.84 -21.17 -28.37
C TYR A 683 -16.12 -19.77 -27.81
N ALA A 684 -15.24 -18.78 -28.04
CA ALA A 684 -15.46 -17.41 -27.58
C ALA A 684 -16.77 -16.84 -28.16
N LEU A 685 -17.62 -16.24 -27.28
CA LEU A 685 -18.95 -15.76 -27.67
C LEU A 685 -18.95 -14.43 -28.44
N GLY A 686 -17.80 -13.77 -28.52
CA GLY A 686 -17.67 -12.42 -29.07
C GLY A 686 -17.86 -11.34 -27.98
N ASN A 687 -17.87 -10.07 -28.45
CA ASN A 687 -18.04 -8.95 -27.53
C ASN A 687 -19.50 -8.74 -27.09
N ALA A 688 -20.46 -9.07 -27.99
CA ALA A 688 -21.90 -8.97 -27.70
C ALA A 688 -22.65 -10.05 -28.47
N TRP A 689 -23.73 -10.59 -27.91
CA TRP A 689 -24.60 -11.57 -28.56
C TRP A 689 -26.02 -11.45 -28.04
N PHE A 690 -27.00 -11.73 -28.90
CA PHE A 690 -28.40 -11.81 -28.53
C PHE A 690 -28.73 -13.12 -27.83
N VAL A 691 -29.60 -13.08 -26.82
CA VAL A 691 -30.12 -14.25 -26.11
C VAL A 691 -31.63 -14.40 -26.34
N ASP A 692 -32.13 -15.66 -26.31
CA ASP A 692 -33.51 -16.01 -26.53
C ASP A 692 -34.38 -16.08 -25.26
N GLY A 693 -33.72 -15.98 -24.07
CA GLY A 693 -34.43 -16.01 -22.80
C GLY A 693 -33.52 -15.76 -21.58
N ALA A 694 -34.06 -15.97 -20.42
CA ALA A 694 -33.29 -15.85 -19.18
C ALA A 694 -33.63 -16.96 -18.17
N VAL A 695 -32.61 -17.41 -17.44
CA VAL A 695 -32.74 -18.22 -16.23
C VAL A 695 -32.58 -17.30 -15.02
N ARG A 696 -33.49 -17.38 -14.06
CA ARG A 696 -33.52 -16.50 -12.88
C ARG A 696 -33.12 -17.24 -11.62
N ALA A 697 -32.18 -16.68 -10.89
CA ALA A 697 -31.73 -17.17 -9.60
C ALA A 697 -32.43 -16.43 -8.45
N GLY A 698 -32.79 -17.15 -7.39
CA GLY A 698 -33.35 -16.59 -6.16
C GLY A 698 -32.31 -16.08 -5.17
N THR A 699 -31.07 -16.53 -5.29
CA THR A 699 -29.94 -16.14 -4.42
C THR A 699 -28.67 -15.92 -5.26
N ALA A 700 -27.67 -15.24 -4.67
CA ALA A 700 -26.38 -15.06 -5.30
C ALA A 700 -25.63 -16.40 -5.50
N ASP A 701 -25.74 -17.33 -4.54
CA ASP A 701 -25.14 -18.67 -4.65
C ASP A 701 -25.75 -19.47 -5.81
N GLU A 702 -27.06 -19.34 -6.03
CA GLU A 702 -27.74 -19.94 -7.16
C GLU A 702 -27.34 -19.26 -8.50
N GLU A 703 -27.22 -17.91 -8.51
CA GLU A 703 -26.82 -17.16 -9.71
C GLU A 703 -25.46 -17.65 -10.23
N ILE A 704 -24.45 -17.73 -9.37
CA ILE A 704 -23.12 -18.18 -9.79
C ILE A 704 -23.10 -19.67 -10.16
N ALA A 705 -23.84 -20.53 -9.44
CA ALA A 705 -23.91 -21.97 -9.73
C ALA A 705 -24.52 -22.26 -11.11
N LEU A 706 -25.48 -21.48 -11.58
CA LEU A 706 -26.13 -21.62 -12.87
C LEU A 706 -25.18 -21.41 -14.06
N LEU A 707 -24.08 -20.69 -13.90
CA LEU A 707 -23.11 -20.47 -14.99
C LEU A 707 -22.49 -21.77 -15.53
N GLY A 708 -22.37 -22.80 -14.68
CA GLY A 708 -21.77 -24.08 -15.07
C GLY A 708 -22.71 -25.01 -15.84
N GLY A 709 -24.03 -24.72 -15.86
CA GLY A 709 -25.03 -25.60 -16.47
C GLY A 709 -25.93 -24.92 -17.49
N ALA A 710 -25.92 -23.59 -17.58
CA ALA A 710 -26.73 -22.84 -18.54
C ALA A 710 -26.02 -22.74 -19.91
N ASP A 711 -26.79 -22.79 -20.98
CA ASP A 711 -26.28 -22.42 -22.31
C ASP A 711 -26.20 -20.89 -22.43
N LEU A 712 -25.05 -20.32 -22.01
CA LEU A 712 -24.84 -18.87 -21.98
C LEU A 712 -24.85 -18.20 -23.38
N ARG A 713 -24.84 -19.00 -24.46
CA ARG A 713 -25.06 -18.48 -25.82
C ARG A 713 -26.54 -18.16 -26.08
N GLY A 714 -27.44 -18.98 -25.53
CA GLY A 714 -28.86 -18.88 -25.75
C GLY A 714 -29.65 -18.19 -24.67
N VAL A 715 -29.16 -18.18 -23.41
CA VAL A 715 -29.87 -17.61 -22.26
C VAL A 715 -28.99 -16.77 -21.38
N ALA A 716 -29.54 -15.69 -20.81
CA ALA A 716 -28.88 -14.89 -19.78
C ALA A 716 -29.20 -15.43 -18.38
N VAL A 717 -28.25 -15.51 -17.48
CA VAL A 717 -28.47 -15.80 -16.05
C VAL A 717 -28.66 -14.48 -15.30
N LEU A 718 -29.83 -14.32 -14.67
CA LEU A 718 -30.19 -13.12 -13.91
C LEU A 718 -30.23 -13.41 -12.42
N GLY A 719 -29.48 -12.62 -11.65
CA GLY A 719 -29.50 -12.67 -10.20
C GLY A 719 -30.74 -12.00 -9.58
N PRO A 720 -30.90 -12.13 -8.24
CA PRO A 720 -32.10 -11.63 -7.54
C PRO A 720 -32.33 -10.13 -7.71
N ASP A 721 -31.28 -9.32 -7.84
CA ASP A 721 -31.36 -7.86 -8.03
C ASP A 721 -32.00 -7.47 -9.38
N PHE A 722 -31.96 -8.36 -10.38
CA PHE A 722 -32.43 -8.15 -11.74
C PHE A 722 -33.50 -9.16 -12.15
N ALA A 723 -34.07 -9.89 -11.22
CA ALA A 723 -35.10 -10.91 -11.46
C ALA A 723 -36.40 -10.31 -12.10
N SER A 724 -36.66 -9.02 -11.90
CA SER A 724 -37.80 -8.29 -12.48
C SER A 724 -37.59 -7.79 -13.90
N VAL A 725 -36.37 -7.91 -14.47
CA VAL A 725 -36.11 -7.50 -15.85
C VAL A 725 -36.88 -8.40 -16.81
N GLU A 726 -37.74 -7.82 -17.64
CA GLU A 726 -38.49 -8.55 -18.67
C GLU A 726 -37.57 -8.82 -19.87
N ILE A 727 -37.25 -10.11 -20.07
CA ILE A 727 -36.45 -10.55 -21.23
C ILE A 727 -37.44 -11.05 -22.29
N PRO A 728 -37.46 -10.47 -23.48
CA PRO A 728 -38.24 -10.98 -24.59
C PRO A 728 -37.83 -12.43 -24.91
N SER A 729 -38.75 -13.39 -24.73
CA SER A 729 -38.47 -14.80 -25.03
C SER A 729 -38.94 -15.15 -26.43
N ARG A 730 -38.10 -15.82 -27.20
CA ARG A 730 -38.55 -16.55 -28.39
C ARG A 730 -39.14 -17.89 -27.98
N PRO A 731 -40.30 -18.32 -28.51
CA PRO A 731 -40.73 -19.69 -28.34
C PRO A 731 -39.67 -20.65 -28.90
N VAL A 732 -39.09 -21.47 -28.05
CA VAL A 732 -38.25 -22.59 -28.49
C VAL A 732 -39.16 -23.47 -29.34
N ALA A 733 -38.98 -23.51 -30.66
CA ALA A 733 -39.73 -24.41 -31.54
C ALA A 733 -39.45 -25.83 -31.05
N GLY A 734 -40.53 -26.62 -30.80
CA GLY A 734 -40.44 -27.95 -30.23
C GLY A 734 -39.45 -28.84 -31.01
N ALA A 735 -38.86 -29.79 -30.30
CA ALA A 735 -37.69 -30.61 -30.64
C ALA A 735 -37.79 -31.48 -31.93
N ASP A 736 -38.82 -31.31 -32.76
CA ASP A 736 -39.06 -32.18 -33.94
C ASP A 736 -38.99 -31.48 -35.30
N LEU A 737 -38.65 -30.21 -35.36
CA LEU A 737 -38.45 -29.53 -36.64
C LEU A 737 -37.22 -28.64 -36.55
N VAL A 738 -36.09 -29.16 -36.99
CA VAL A 738 -34.97 -28.34 -37.43
C VAL A 738 -35.28 -27.81 -38.83
N PRO A 739 -35.70 -26.56 -39.00
CA PRO A 739 -35.69 -25.97 -40.34
C PRO A 739 -34.21 -25.74 -40.67
N GLU A 740 -33.78 -26.27 -41.80
CA GLU A 740 -32.49 -25.99 -42.43
C GLU A 740 -32.30 -24.47 -42.70
N ASP A 741 -33.33 -23.66 -42.49
CA ASP A 741 -33.38 -22.20 -42.65
C ASP A 741 -33.26 -21.38 -41.37
N ALA A 742 -32.94 -21.99 -40.23
CA ALA A 742 -32.67 -21.25 -38.97
C ALA A 742 -31.30 -20.51 -38.97
N ALA A 743 -30.53 -20.63 -40.02
CA ALA A 743 -29.35 -19.80 -40.32
C ALA A 743 -29.79 -18.49 -41.01
N GLY A 744 -30.64 -17.65 -40.33
CA GLY A 744 -31.10 -16.46 -40.98
C GLY A 744 -32.16 -15.60 -40.28
N SER A 745 -32.16 -15.48 -38.97
CA SER A 745 -32.66 -14.22 -38.41
C SER A 745 -31.54 -13.19 -38.67
N GLY A 746 -31.80 -12.16 -39.45
CA GLY A 746 -30.82 -11.10 -39.75
C GLY A 746 -30.46 -10.24 -38.52
N ASP A 747 -30.63 -10.79 -37.32
CA ASP A 747 -30.28 -10.15 -36.06
C ASP A 747 -28.77 -10.22 -35.87
N GLU A 748 -28.09 -9.09 -35.84
CA GLU A 748 -26.64 -8.95 -35.69
C GLU A 748 -26.31 -7.79 -34.74
N ILE A 749 -25.27 -7.94 -33.96
CA ILE A 749 -24.70 -6.86 -33.15
C ILE A 749 -23.18 -6.90 -33.20
N VAL A 750 -22.55 -5.76 -33.52
CA VAL A 750 -21.10 -5.65 -33.70
C VAL A 750 -20.58 -4.40 -33.00
N LEU A 751 -19.49 -4.53 -32.28
CA LEU A 751 -18.73 -3.41 -31.74
C LEU A 751 -18.02 -2.72 -32.92
N THR A 752 -18.33 -1.46 -33.17
CA THR A 752 -17.77 -0.67 -34.28
C THR A 752 -16.64 0.24 -33.87
N ASP A 753 -16.65 0.69 -32.60
CA ASP A 753 -15.62 1.58 -32.06
C ASP A 753 -15.42 1.31 -30.56
N TYR A 754 -14.15 1.32 -30.13
CA TYR A 754 -13.75 1.10 -28.75
C TYR A 754 -12.89 2.25 -28.26
N ALA A 755 -13.35 2.87 -27.17
CA ALA A 755 -12.53 3.67 -26.28
C ALA A 755 -12.69 3.14 -24.84
N PRO A 756 -11.70 3.28 -23.97
CA PRO A 756 -11.82 2.74 -22.59
C PRO A 756 -13.06 3.25 -21.85
N ASN A 757 -13.50 4.49 -22.12
CA ASN A 757 -14.69 5.12 -21.51
C ASN A 757 -15.91 5.17 -22.43
N ALA A 758 -15.86 4.62 -23.66
CA ALA A 758 -16.96 4.65 -24.62
C ALA A 758 -16.92 3.46 -25.57
N LEU A 759 -18.08 2.83 -25.77
CA LEU A 759 -18.24 1.70 -26.68
C LEU A 759 -19.36 2.05 -27.66
N ARG A 760 -19.17 1.78 -28.97
CA ARG A 760 -20.20 1.96 -29.99
C ARG A 760 -20.51 0.62 -30.65
N TYR A 761 -21.78 0.30 -30.68
CA TYR A 761 -22.28 -0.91 -31.32
C TYR A 761 -23.25 -0.50 -32.43
N ARG A 762 -23.21 -1.24 -33.52
CA ARG A 762 -24.28 -1.24 -34.53
C ARG A 762 -24.99 -2.57 -34.41
N TYR A 763 -26.32 -2.53 -34.45
CA TYR A 763 -27.12 -3.74 -34.42
C TYR A 763 -28.30 -3.65 -35.35
N SER A 764 -28.78 -4.83 -35.80
CA SER A 764 -30.03 -5.04 -36.54
C SER A 764 -30.82 -6.11 -35.78
N ALA A 765 -32.10 -5.86 -35.48
CA ALA A 765 -32.95 -6.80 -34.78
C ALA A 765 -34.40 -6.75 -35.34
N GLY A 766 -34.93 -7.88 -35.76
CA GLY A 766 -36.29 -7.97 -36.32
C GLY A 766 -37.40 -7.79 -35.29
N ALA A 767 -37.10 -7.94 -34.00
CA ALA A 767 -37.99 -7.76 -32.85
C ALA A 767 -37.19 -7.24 -31.64
N PRO A 768 -37.80 -6.73 -30.56
CA PRO A 768 -37.08 -6.42 -29.32
C PRO A 768 -36.31 -7.65 -28.80
N ARG A 769 -35.01 -7.50 -28.49
CA ARG A 769 -34.13 -8.58 -28.10
C ARG A 769 -33.33 -8.23 -26.87
N ALA A 770 -33.08 -9.21 -26.02
CA ALA A 770 -32.06 -9.11 -24.98
C ALA A 770 -30.70 -9.39 -25.59
N VAL A 771 -29.72 -8.63 -25.16
CA VAL A 771 -28.32 -8.77 -25.50
C VAL A 771 -27.46 -8.87 -24.26
N VAL A 772 -26.43 -9.73 -24.30
CA VAL A 772 -25.37 -9.79 -23.29
C VAL A 772 -24.08 -9.26 -23.94
N PHE A 773 -23.37 -8.40 -23.24
CA PHE A 773 -22.09 -7.86 -23.65
C PHE A 773 -20.99 -8.49 -22.80
N SER A 774 -19.93 -8.94 -23.43
CA SER A 774 -18.73 -9.43 -22.74
C SER A 774 -17.97 -8.28 -22.06
N GLU A 775 -18.70 -7.39 -21.40
CA GLU A 775 -18.18 -6.22 -20.70
C GLU A 775 -18.62 -6.26 -19.22
N ILE A 776 -17.68 -5.97 -18.31
CA ILE A 776 -17.94 -6.07 -16.88
C ILE A 776 -18.99 -5.05 -16.44
N TYR A 777 -20.04 -5.53 -15.79
CA TYR A 777 -21.04 -4.67 -15.15
C TYR A 777 -20.47 -3.95 -13.94
N TYR A 778 -20.70 -2.67 -13.87
CA TYR A 778 -20.40 -1.83 -12.71
C TYR A 778 -21.62 -0.94 -12.42
N PRO A 779 -22.11 -0.89 -11.16
CA PRO A 779 -23.41 -0.30 -10.85
C PRO A 779 -23.49 1.23 -10.98
N SER A 780 -22.35 1.91 -11.16
CA SER A 780 -22.28 3.37 -11.23
C SER A 780 -21.46 3.83 -12.43
N GLY A 781 -22.01 4.74 -13.20
CA GLY A 781 -21.28 5.51 -14.21
C GLY A 781 -21.44 5.03 -15.65
N TRP A 782 -21.76 3.77 -15.94
CA TRP A 782 -22.10 3.34 -17.30
C TRP A 782 -23.54 3.73 -17.65
N THR A 783 -23.70 4.42 -18.76
CA THR A 783 -24.99 4.75 -19.39
C THR A 783 -25.00 4.25 -20.83
N ALA A 784 -26.17 3.92 -21.36
CA ALA A 784 -26.36 3.51 -22.74
C ALA A 784 -27.46 4.33 -23.38
N THR A 785 -27.25 4.75 -24.65
CA THR A 785 -28.22 5.49 -25.44
C THR A 785 -28.21 5.05 -26.90
N LEU A 786 -29.36 5.12 -27.59
CA LEU A 786 -29.41 5.00 -29.02
C LEU A 786 -28.97 6.31 -29.70
N GLU A 787 -28.81 6.30 -31.02
CA GLU A 787 -28.38 7.45 -31.83
C GLU A 787 -29.31 8.67 -31.72
N ASP A 788 -30.61 8.43 -31.43
CA ASP A 788 -31.61 9.51 -31.22
C ASP A 788 -31.62 10.07 -29.78
N GLY A 789 -30.74 9.56 -28.87
CA GLY A 789 -30.66 9.92 -27.48
C GLY A 789 -31.62 9.14 -26.56
N THR A 790 -32.35 8.17 -27.07
CA THR A 790 -33.23 7.29 -26.26
C THR A 790 -32.36 6.50 -25.26
N PRO A 791 -32.63 6.58 -23.96
CA PRO A 791 -31.86 5.83 -22.95
C PRO A 791 -32.20 4.35 -23.02
N VAL A 792 -31.17 3.51 -22.79
CA VAL A 792 -31.26 2.05 -22.70
C VAL A 792 -30.79 1.64 -21.32
N ASP A 793 -31.65 0.93 -20.59
CA ASP A 793 -31.30 0.48 -19.24
C ASP A 793 -30.34 -0.72 -19.29
N LEU A 794 -29.23 -0.61 -18.57
CA LEU A 794 -28.26 -1.67 -18.37
C LEU A 794 -28.57 -2.47 -17.12
N PHE A 795 -28.48 -3.79 -17.21
CA PHE A 795 -28.62 -4.72 -16.10
C PHE A 795 -27.41 -5.66 -16.02
N ARG A 796 -27.26 -6.36 -14.90
CA ARG A 796 -26.23 -7.38 -14.75
C ARG A 796 -26.79 -8.74 -15.19
N ALA A 797 -26.04 -9.40 -16.07
CA ALA A 797 -26.28 -10.78 -16.53
C ALA A 797 -25.03 -11.63 -16.25
N ASP A 798 -25.19 -12.94 -16.23
CA ASP A 798 -24.12 -13.93 -16.16
C ASP A 798 -23.09 -13.61 -15.07
N TRP A 799 -23.61 -13.30 -13.87
CA TRP A 799 -22.86 -12.95 -12.67
C TRP A 799 -22.14 -11.60 -12.72
N THR A 800 -21.49 -11.26 -13.87
CA THR A 800 -20.57 -10.10 -13.92
C THR A 800 -20.66 -9.27 -15.21
N LEU A 801 -21.45 -9.72 -16.20
CA LEU A 801 -21.53 -9.07 -17.51
C LEU A 801 -22.65 -8.03 -17.56
N ARG A 802 -22.60 -7.14 -18.58
CA ARG A 802 -23.68 -6.20 -18.89
C ARG A 802 -24.71 -6.85 -19.77
N GLY A 803 -25.97 -6.56 -19.52
CA GLY A 803 -27.09 -6.89 -20.40
C GLY A 803 -27.91 -5.66 -20.68
N ALA A 804 -28.66 -5.69 -21.78
CA ALA A 804 -29.67 -4.70 -22.15
C ALA A 804 -30.80 -5.34 -22.91
N VAL A 805 -31.98 -4.69 -22.95
CA VAL A 805 -33.04 -5.03 -23.91
C VAL A 805 -33.06 -3.94 -24.99
N LEU A 806 -32.81 -4.35 -26.22
CA LEU A 806 -32.74 -3.44 -27.37
C LEU A 806 -34.05 -3.48 -28.15
N PRO A 807 -34.56 -2.34 -28.65
CA PRO A 807 -35.74 -2.28 -29.55
C PRO A 807 -35.43 -2.91 -30.91
N ALA A 808 -36.49 -3.22 -31.67
CA ALA A 808 -36.39 -3.67 -33.05
C ALA A 808 -35.91 -2.53 -33.95
N GLY A 809 -35.17 -2.88 -34.97
CA GLY A 809 -34.67 -1.97 -35.99
C GLY A 809 -33.17 -2.05 -36.20
N ASP A 810 -32.68 -1.15 -37.06
CA ASP A 810 -31.27 -0.91 -37.33
C ASP A 810 -30.84 0.32 -36.51
N HIS A 811 -29.97 0.15 -35.52
CA HIS A 811 -29.63 1.21 -34.59
C HIS A 811 -28.14 1.24 -34.25
N GLU A 812 -27.67 2.40 -33.77
CA GLU A 812 -26.38 2.56 -33.11
C GLU A 812 -26.61 2.69 -31.59
N LEU A 813 -25.94 1.83 -30.81
CA LEU A 813 -25.95 1.91 -29.36
C LEU A 813 -24.61 2.47 -28.87
N VAL A 814 -24.67 3.53 -28.07
CA VAL A 814 -23.47 4.16 -27.46
C VAL A 814 -23.51 3.95 -25.97
N MET A 815 -22.49 3.31 -25.43
CA MET A 815 -22.25 3.22 -23.99
C MET A 815 -21.16 4.19 -23.58
N ARG A 816 -21.34 4.90 -22.45
CA ARG A 816 -20.35 5.84 -21.92
C ARG A 816 -20.19 5.70 -20.41
N PHE A 817 -18.93 5.77 -19.93
CA PHE A 817 -18.58 5.74 -18.52
C PHE A 817 -18.29 7.16 -18.01
N ASP A 818 -19.21 7.71 -17.23
CA ASP A 818 -19.11 9.05 -16.60
C ASP A 818 -19.71 9.05 -15.18
N PRO A 819 -19.03 8.49 -14.18
CA PRO A 819 -19.58 8.39 -12.85
C PRO A 819 -19.81 9.77 -12.20
N PRO A 820 -21.00 10.06 -11.67
CA PRO A 820 -21.32 11.34 -11.03
C PRO A 820 -20.41 11.71 -9.86
N VAL A 821 -19.89 10.70 -9.17
CA VAL A 821 -18.98 10.89 -8.03
C VAL A 821 -17.72 11.67 -8.40
N TYR A 822 -17.20 11.54 -9.64
CA TYR A 822 -16.00 12.28 -10.07
C TYR A 822 -16.28 13.78 -10.18
N ARG A 823 -17.43 14.18 -10.73
CA ARG A 823 -17.80 15.60 -10.87
C ARG A 823 -18.07 16.26 -9.51
N VAL A 824 -18.84 15.58 -8.65
CA VAL A 824 -19.17 16.08 -7.31
C VAL A 824 -17.88 16.21 -6.47
N SER A 825 -17.06 15.17 -6.45
CA SER A 825 -15.85 15.15 -5.64
C SER A 825 -14.81 16.18 -6.11
N SER A 826 -14.64 16.38 -7.43
CA SER A 826 -13.75 17.42 -7.99
C SER A 826 -14.20 18.83 -7.60
N SER A 827 -15.53 19.08 -7.54
CA SER A 827 -16.08 20.37 -7.08
C SER A 827 -15.79 20.63 -5.60
N ILE A 828 -15.95 19.61 -4.73
CA ILE A 828 -15.61 19.70 -3.31
C ILE A 828 -14.11 19.97 -3.13
N SER A 829 -13.24 19.20 -3.84
CA SER A 829 -11.79 19.40 -3.79
C SER A 829 -11.39 20.81 -4.19
N ARG A 830 -12.01 21.36 -5.24
CA ARG A 830 -11.74 22.72 -5.72
C ARG A 830 -12.03 23.78 -4.64
N VAL A 831 -13.20 23.72 -4.04
CA VAL A 831 -13.60 24.66 -2.98
C VAL A 831 -12.67 24.53 -1.76
N CYS A 832 -12.46 23.31 -1.27
CA CYS A 832 -11.66 23.08 -0.07
C CYS A 832 -10.19 23.45 -0.29
N SER A 833 -9.59 23.13 -1.43
CA SER A 833 -8.18 23.44 -1.72
C SER A 833 -7.93 24.95 -1.88
N ILE A 834 -8.85 25.67 -2.53
CA ILE A 834 -8.78 27.15 -2.64
C ILE A 834 -8.90 27.77 -1.24
N LEU A 835 -9.89 27.37 -0.43
CA LEU A 835 -10.05 27.89 0.93
C LEU A 835 -8.81 27.59 1.78
N LEU A 836 -8.22 26.41 1.67
CA LEU A 836 -7.02 26.04 2.38
C LEU A 836 -5.83 26.96 2.03
N ILE A 837 -5.62 27.25 0.74
CA ILE A 837 -4.58 28.20 0.28
C ILE A 837 -4.83 29.60 0.84
N LEU A 838 -6.05 30.12 0.72
CA LEU A 838 -6.41 31.46 1.22
C LEU A 838 -6.19 31.58 2.73
N LEU A 839 -6.63 30.60 3.51
CA LEU A 839 -6.45 30.58 4.96
C LEU A 839 -4.99 30.54 5.38
N ALA A 840 -4.14 29.81 4.66
CA ALA A 840 -2.71 29.78 4.94
C ALA A 840 -2.01 31.13 4.64
N LEU A 841 -2.39 31.79 3.54
CA LEU A 841 -1.92 33.14 3.22
C LEU A 841 -2.33 34.14 4.29
N LEU A 842 -3.60 34.09 4.74
CA LEU A 842 -4.12 34.96 5.81
C LEU A 842 -3.42 34.68 7.16
N ALA A 843 -3.22 33.42 7.53
CA ALA A 843 -2.53 33.03 8.75
C ALA A 843 -1.06 33.52 8.77
N THR A 844 -0.40 33.46 7.64
CA THR A 844 0.97 33.93 7.46
C THR A 844 1.02 35.48 7.55
N GLY A 845 0.12 36.18 6.83
CA GLY A 845 0.00 37.64 6.86
C GLY A 845 -0.31 38.19 8.25
N ALA A 846 -1.26 37.59 8.98
CA ALA A 846 -1.60 37.99 10.34
C ALA A 846 -0.42 37.90 11.31
N LYS A 847 0.49 36.92 11.13
CA LYS A 847 1.71 36.80 11.94
C LYS A 847 2.71 37.93 11.70
N PHE A 848 2.80 38.45 10.47
CA PHE A 848 3.66 39.59 10.14
C PHE A 848 3.08 40.90 10.69
N LEU A 849 1.78 41.11 10.60
CA LEU A 849 1.09 42.29 11.12
C LEU A 849 1.15 42.40 12.64
N VAL A 850 1.14 41.30 13.37
CA VAL A 850 1.27 41.28 14.87
C VAL A 850 2.74 41.52 15.30
N ARG A 851 3.73 41.40 14.39
CA ARG A 851 5.13 41.72 14.68
C ARG A 851 5.50 43.17 14.36
N ALA A 852 4.76 43.83 13.51
CA ALA A 852 4.86 45.27 13.25
C ALA A 852 4.08 46.08 14.29
#